data_69bc4894a38c483f214656e2198e3dd3
#
_entry.id   69bc4894a38c483f214656e2198e3dd3
#
_cell.length_a   1.000
_cell.length_b   1.000
_cell.length_c   1.000
_cell.angle_alpha   90.00
_cell.angle_beta   90.00
_cell.angle_gamma   90.00
#
_symmetry.space_group_name_H-M   'P 1'
#
loop_
_entity.id
_entity.type
_entity.pdbx_description
1 polymer ?
#
loop_
_entity_poly.entity_id
_entity_poly.type
_entity_poly.pdbx_seq_one_letter_code
_entity_poly.pdbx_strand_id
1 'polypeptide(L)'
;MALAGTVPVVWGLATNQMEAASWIALTAECICWVELKGSFAQRMRVLTGGTMLAVLFAVLGSITASSLWLSVGLMLVVGFIAGLFKNLGDRGSGLAVSVFVLFIVANSYPIHDVHELKVRVLQIALGGAWNFIVGLAASLFIPAQEPYRRTIAMIWKANASLLQSVSNGWDGITVRSSIRDLYLKEIEVRKALDTSFHFYQTMAHQANKKDKEEYQLAQFRKATALISANIMAISEELESVKIRDVDPQLRLRIEAVLKALERAMGRAAMYVILLSAEEELILASRIDNLNKHILLLREYAIPEDHPSGQSFRRITQLSERTSRLIENAIARLKEMGTDLPVFRSYSIIKTLYILHPKHWWLNTKLLFNLNTLTTRYALRSAVAATIAMFIYKWFEIDHGYWLPFTVIIVLQPYFGATIKKSIDRIIGTVAGGLVGGLLIRLPAGLYAKEIMLFISFVLMVYFIRKKYAVAAFFITISLVLLFDVEEDLNPMLIIFRALSTIAGAALAILAGFALLPNWDRKWLPVHLSAAINCNYHYFLATFFSPKPINWTRHKRNAESNNSNAFDSFSRYMQEPTLKKKSYIPYYQLVAHNVRITRGLNNIHLENESRTGNSADQPTKEQQETVKECLECFNKIVSELKLLSPDLETHVHNVAENRALRFPLTHHQQLYLDKLRLELKALHKNLHDLIRDDPTRIQ
;
A
#
# COMPACT_ATOMS: atom_id res chain seq x y z
N MET A 1 12.59 -3.94 -15.55
CA MET A 1 11.41 -3.78 -16.42
C MET A 1 11.77 -3.12 -17.74
N ALA A 2 12.25 -1.87 -17.79
CA ALA A 2 12.59 -1.23 -19.07
C ALA A 2 13.54 -2.05 -19.92
N LEU A 3 14.66 -2.56 -19.35
CA LEU A 3 15.58 -3.45 -20.06
C LEU A 3 14.93 -4.77 -20.51
N ALA A 4 13.98 -5.31 -19.73
CA ALA A 4 13.31 -6.56 -20.10
C ALA A 4 12.42 -6.41 -21.33
N GLY A 5 11.80 -5.24 -21.51
CA GLY A 5 10.98 -4.94 -22.70
C GLY A 5 11.78 -4.46 -23.88
N THR A 6 12.76 -3.55 -23.70
CA THR A 6 13.44 -2.88 -24.82
C THR A 6 14.56 -3.72 -25.47
N VAL A 7 15.32 -4.52 -24.71
CA VAL A 7 16.42 -5.31 -25.27
C VAL A 7 15.94 -6.32 -26.33
N PRO A 8 14.84 -7.08 -26.14
CA PRO A 8 14.30 -7.93 -27.20
C PRO A 8 13.90 -7.15 -28.46
N VAL A 9 13.33 -5.95 -28.33
CA VAL A 9 12.93 -5.11 -29.47
C VAL A 9 14.15 -4.68 -30.29
N VAL A 10 15.21 -4.19 -29.62
CA VAL A 10 16.48 -3.83 -30.26
C VAL A 10 17.08 -5.05 -30.97
N TRP A 11 17.05 -6.23 -30.35
CA TRP A 11 17.50 -7.48 -30.98
C TRP A 11 16.67 -7.82 -32.23
N GLY A 12 15.35 -7.68 -32.16
CA GLY A 12 14.47 -7.93 -33.29
C GLY A 12 14.73 -7.04 -34.48
N LEU A 13 15.00 -5.75 -34.22
CA LEU A 13 15.41 -4.80 -35.27
C LEU A 13 16.74 -5.14 -35.90
N ALA A 14 17.74 -5.49 -35.07
CA ALA A 14 19.08 -5.86 -35.56
C ALA A 14 19.10 -7.14 -36.38
N THR A 15 18.15 -8.06 -36.14
CA THR A 15 18.07 -9.38 -36.79
C THR A 15 16.95 -9.50 -37.81
N ASN A 16 16.13 -8.46 -38.03
CA ASN A 16 14.91 -8.48 -38.84
C ASN A 16 13.91 -9.56 -38.37
N GLN A 17 13.81 -9.81 -37.05
CA GLN A 17 12.91 -10.78 -36.43
C GLN A 17 11.93 -10.10 -35.45
N MET A 18 11.25 -9.05 -35.92
CA MET A 18 10.39 -8.23 -35.05
C MET A 18 9.22 -8.99 -34.46
N GLU A 19 8.60 -9.90 -35.21
CA GLU A 19 7.49 -10.74 -34.69
C GLU A 19 7.94 -11.54 -33.46
N ALA A 20 9.07 -12.22 -33.54
CA ALA A 20 9.61 -12.98 -32.41
C ALA A 20 9.99 -12.07 -31.24
N ALA A 21 10.60 -10.94 -31.55
CA ALA A 21 10.99 -9.94 -30.55
C ALA A 21 9.79 -9.36 -29.80
N SER A 22 8.69 -9.09 -30.48
CA SER A 22 7.46 -8.56 -29.89
C SER A 22 6.81 -9.54 -28.91
N TRP A 23 6.76 -10.85 -29.23
CA TRP A 23 6.28 -11.88 -28.30
C TRP A 23 7.18 -12.02 -27.07
N ILE A 24 8.51 -11.99 -27.28
CA ILE A 24 9.48 -12.04 -26.17
C ILE A 24 9.35 -10.81 -25.27
N ALA A 25 9.30 -9.61 -25.85
CA ALA A 25 9.17 -8.35 -25.13
C ALA A 25 7.85 -8.25 -24.34
N LEU A 26 6.72 -8.57 -25.01
CA LEU A 26 5.39 -8.57 -24.37
C LEU A 26 5.34 -9.50 -23.17
N THR A 27 5.89 -10.72 -23.33
CA THR A 27 5.90 -11.70 -22.23
C THR A 27 6.78 -11.22 -21.08
N ALA A 28 7.97 -10.73 -21.37
CA ALA A 28 8.88 -10.20 -20.37
C ALA A 28 8.27 -9.01 -19.63
N GLU A 29 7.60 -8.11 -20.33
CA GLU A 29 6.91 -6.95 -19.75
C GLU A 29 5.74 -7.40 -18.86
N CYS A 30 4.88 -8.29 -19.34
CA CYS A 30 3.74 -8.81 -18.59
C CYS A 30 4.17 -9.46 -17.27
N ILE A 31 5.23 -10.28 -17.27
CA ILE A 31 5.74 -10.92 -16.06
C ILE A 31 6.39 -9.89 -15.11
N CYS A 32 6.99 -8.83 -15.65
CA CYS A 32 7.54 -7.74 -14.84
C CYS A 32 6.48 -6.95 -14.04
N TRP A 33 5.20 -7.02 -14.41
CA TRP A 33 4.11 -6.37 -13.65
C TRP A 33 3.84 -7.09 -12.33
N VAL A 34 4.29 -8.32 -12.20
CA VAL A 34 4.17 -9.06 -10.94
C VAL A 34 5.13 -8.48 -9.90
N GLU A 35 4.62 -8.15 -8.74
CA GLU A 35 5.43 -7.54 -7.68
C GLU A 35 6.44 -8.53 -7.10
N LEU A 36 7.73 -8.28 -7.35
CA LEU A 36 8.83 -9.14 -6.92
C LEU A 36 9.36 -8.76 -5.53
N LYS A 37 8.49 -8.59 -4.55
CA LYS A 37 8.88 -8.39 -3.14
C LYS A 37 9.28 -9.74 -2.53
N GLY A 38 10.34 -9.76 -1.72
CA GLY A 38 10.74 -10.94 -0.95
C GLY A 38 12.16 -11.41 -1.21
N SER A 39 12.52 -12.56 -0.64
CA SER A 39 13.84 -13.19 -0.81
C SER A 39 14.07 -13.58 -2.28
N PHE A 40 15.35 -13.78 -2.64
CA PHE A 40 15.73 -14.23 -3.97
C PHE A 40 14.93 -15.45 -4.44
N ALA A 41 14.86 -16.48 -3.59
CA ALA A 41 14.11 -17.71 -3.91
C ALA A 41 12.60 -17.48 -4.14
N GLN A 42 12.00 -16.52 -3.45
CA GLN A 42 10.59 -16.14 -3.69
C GLN A 42 10.42 -15.41 -5.00
N ARG A 43 11.33 -14.49 -5.33
CA ARG A 43 11.30 -13.77 -6.61
C ARG A 43 11.42 -14.74 -7.78
N MET A 44 12.37 -15.66 -7.70
CA MET A 44 12.56 -16.68 -8.75
C MET A 44 11.35 -17.62 -8.89
N ARG A 45 10.73 -18.02 -7.78
CA ARG A 45 9.48 -18.80 -7.81
C ARG A 45 8.34 -18.08 -8.51
N VAL A 46 8.16 -16.80 -8.22
CA VAL A 46 7.11 -15.98 -8.84
C VAL A 46 7.36 -15.81 -10.34
N LEU A 47 8.61 -15.57 -10.75
CA LEU A 47 8.98 -15.47 -12.17
C LEU A 47 8.73 -16.77 -12.90
N THR A 48 9.17 -17.92 -12.36
CA THR A 48 8.96 -19.24 -12.97
C THR A 48 7.46 -19.58 -13.06
N GLY A 49 6.71 -19.41 -11.96
CA GLY A 49 5.26 -19.64 -11.96
C GLY A 49 4.51 -18.70 -12.90
N GLY A 50 4.91 -17.43 -12.96
CA GLY A 50 4.36 -16.43 -13.89
C GLY A 50 4.61 -16.83 -15.35
N THR A 51 5.81 -17.31 -15.69
CA THR A 51 6.15 -17.80 -17.04
C THR A 51 5.31 -19.04 -17.42
N MET A 52 5.16 -20.01 -16.52
CA MET A 52 4.34 -21.19 -16.78
C MET A 52 2.87 -20.82 -17.04
N LEU A 53 2.32 -19.92 -16.24
CA LEU A 53 0.96 -19.41 -16.45
C LEU A 53 0.86 -18.63 -17.77
N ALA A 54 1.84 -17.81 -18.08
CA ALA A 54 1.92 -17.05 -19.33
C ALA A 54 1.84 -17.96 -20.55
N VAL A 55 2.67 -19.01 -20.59
CA VAL A 55 2.63 -20.03 -21.66
C VAL A 55 1.28 -20.72 -21.73
N LEU A 56 0.74 -21.21 -20.61
CA LEU A 56 -0.54 -21.88 -20.56
C LEU A 56 -1.67 -21.05 -21.15
N PHE A 57 -1.81 -19.81 -20.69
CA PHE A 57 -2.92 -18.94 -21.12
C PHE A 57 -2.73 -18.39 -22.52
N ALA A 58 -1.50 -18.21 -22.99
CA ALA A 58 -1.24 -17.87 -24.39
C ALA A 58 -1.57 -19.04 -25.33
N VAL A 59 -1.23 -20.28 -24.95
CA VAL A 59 -1.63 -21.48 -25.71
C VAL A 59 -3.14 -21.61 -25.81
N LEU A 60 -3.85 -21.44 -24.68
CA LEU A 60 -5.31 -21.44 -24.66
C LEU A 60 -5.91 -20.33 -25.54
N GLY A 61 -5.33 -19.13 -25.50
CA GLY A 61 -5.72 -18.02 -26.37
C GLY A 61 -5.52 -18.33 -27.85
N SER A 62 -4.35 -18.84 -28.21
CA SER A 62 -4.00 -19.15 -29.60
C SER A 62 -4.89 -20.27 -30.20
N ILE A 63 -5.15 -21.34 -29.46
CA ILE A 63 -5.99 -22.46 -29.93
C ILE A 63 -7.44 -22.02 -30.17
N THR A 64 -7.95 -21.09 -29.36
CA THR A 64 -9.34 -20.63 -29.47
C THR A 64 -9.52 -19.46 -30.43
N ALA A 65 -8.43 -18.90 -30.95
CA ALA A 65 -8.42 -17.67 -31.76
C ALA A 65 -9.36 -17.75 -32.99
N SER A 66 -9.43 -18.90 -33.65
CA SER A 66 -10.23 -19.12 -34.88
C SER A 66 -11.74 -19.21 -34.65
N SER A 67 -12.18 -19.47 -33.40
CA SER A 67 -13.62 -19.66 -33.10
C SER A 67 -14.14 -18.58 -32.16
N LEU A 68 -15.18 -17.86 -32.59
CA LEU A 68 -15.85 -16.85 -31.76
C LEU A 68 -16.35 -17.44 -30.45
N TRP A 69 -17.12 -18.53 -30.52
CA TRP A 69 -17.78 -19.11 -29.34
C TRP A 69 -16.80 -19.72 -28.34
N LEU A 70 -15.72 -20.36 -28.84
CA LEU A 70 -14.68 -20.92 -27.98
C LEU A 70 -13.88 -19.76 -27.30
N SER A 71 -13.56 -18.70 -28.04
CA SER A 71 -12.89 -17.52 -27.49
C SER A 71 -13.70 -16.87 -26.38
N VAL A 72 -15.00 -16.64 -26.63
CA VAL A 72 -15.92 -16.00 -25.69
C VAL A 72 -16.16 -16.88 -24.47
N GLY A 73 -16.38 -18.19 -24.65
CA GLY A 73 -16.58 -19.14 -23.56
C GLY A 73 -15.34 -19.29 -22.68
N LEU A 74 -14.16 -19.41 -23.30
CA LEU A 74 -12.91 -19.51 -22.55
C LEU A 74 -12.54 -18.18 -21.87
N MET A 75 -12.85 -17.03 -22.45
CA MET A 75 -12.65 -15.73 -21.83
C MET A 75 -13.41 -15.61 -20.51
N LEU A 76 -14.62 -16.16 -20.42
CA LEU A 76 -15.40 -16.16 -19.18
C LEU A 76 -14.65 -16.93 -18.07
N VAL A 77 -14.13 -18.11 -18.41
CA VAL A 77 -13.39 -18.97 -17.47
C VAL A 77 -12.07 -18.34 -17.07
N VAL A 78 -11.28 -17.90 -18.05
CA VAL A 78 -9.99 -17.21 -17.83
C VAL A 78 -10.19 -15.94 -17.02
N GLY A 79 -11.21 -15.16 -17.35
CA GLY A 79 -11.58 -13.95 -16.64
C GLY A 79 -11.90 -14.18 -15.18
N PHE A 80 -12.65 -15.25 -14.89
CA PHE A 80 -12.98 -15.61 -13.52
C PHE A 80 -11.76 -16.06 -12.72
N ILE A 81 -10.96 -16.98 -13.28
CA ILE A 81 -9.73 -17.49 -12.64
C ILE A 81 -8.74 -16.35 -12.37
N ALA A 82 -8.47 -15.54 -13.39
CA ALA A 82 -7.55 -14.40 -13.24
C ALA A 82 -8.08 -13.36 -12.22
N GLY A 83 -9.39 -13.12 -12.19
CA GLY A 83 -10.01 -12.28 -11.18
C GLY A 83 -9.82 -12.78 -9.75
N LEU A 84 -9.85 -14.11 -9.54
CA LEU A 84 -9.59 -14.74 -8.24
C LEU A 84 -8.13 -14.59 -7.78
N PHE A 85 -7.16 -14.41 -8.70
CA PHE A 85 -5.76 -14.16 -8.32
C PHE A 85 -5.59 -12.92 -7.43
N LYS A 86 -6.54 -11.97 -7.43
CA LYS A 86 -6.51 -10.83 -6.49
C LYS A 86 -6.55 -11.25 -5.01
N ASN A 87 -7.00 -12.46 -4.70
CA ASN A 87 -6.90 -13.01 -3.34
C ASN A 87 -5.43 -13.18 -2.87
N LEU A 88 -4.48 -13.23 -3.80
CA LEU A 88 -3.06 -13.31 -3.51
C LEU A 88 -2.40 -11.92 -3.29
N GLY A 89 -3.21 -10.87 -3.13
CA GLY A 89 -2.76 -9.50 -2.91
C GLY A 89 -2.11 -8.88 -4.15
N ASP A 90 -1.10 -8.02 -3.93
CA ASP A 90 -0.42 -7.27 -5.01
C ASP A 90 0.21 -8.19 -6.06
N ARG A 91 0.78 -9.32 -5.63
CA ARG A 91 1.36 -10.33 -6.53
C ARG A 91 0.31 -10.96 -7.44
N GLY A 92 -0.81 -11.33 -6.86
CA GLY A 92 -1.93 -11.89 -7.61
C GLY A 92 -2.55 -10.90 -8.59
N SER A 93 -2.59 -9.62 -8.23
CA SER A 93 -3.07 -8.57 -9.13
C SER A 93 -2.19 -8.43 -10.37
N GLY A 94 -0.87 -8.51 -10.23
CA GLY A 94 0.07 -8.51 -11.37
C GLY A 94 -0.10 -9.75 -12.23
N LEU A 95 -0.17 -10.94 -11.62
CA LEU A 95 -0.41 -12.22 -12.34
C LEU A 95 -1.73 -12.19 -13.10
N ALA A 96 -2.81 -11.68 -12.52
CA ALA A 96 -4.10 -11.54 -13.17
C ALA A 96 -4.00 -10.75 -14.48
N VAL A 97 -3.36 -9.57 -14.42
CA VAL A 97 -3.17 -8.72 -15.61
C VAL A 97 -2.32 -9.46 -16.66
N SER A 98 -1.20 -10.09 -16.26
CA SER A 98 -0.31 -10.81 -17.16
C SER A 98 -1.04 -11.94 -17.91
N VAL A 99 -1.81 -12.75 -17.19
CA VAL A 99 -2.60 -13.86 -17.75
C VAL A 99 -3.63 -13.34 -18.74
N PHE A 100 -4.38 -12.31 -18.38
CA PHE A 100 -5.37 -11.70 -19.26
C PHE A 100 -4.75 -11.12 -20.52
N VAL A 101 -3.68 -10.35 -20.39
CA VAL A 101 -3.04 -9.70 -21.54
C VAL A 101 -2.55 -10.74 -22.52
N LEU A 102 -1.82 -11.73 -22.05
CA LEU A 102 -1.28 -12.78 -22.91
C LEU A 102 -2.38 -13.64 -23.57
N PHE A 103 -3.45 -13.95 -22.83
CA PHE A 103 -4.59 -14.65 -23.41
C PHE A 103 -5.26 -13.82 -24.52
N ILE A 104 -5.54 -12.55 -24.28
CA ILE A 104 -6.22 -11.67 -25.22
C ILE A 104 -5.36 -11.43 -26.47
N VAL A 105 -4.08 -11.11 -26.31
CA VAL A 105 -3.18 -10.88 -27.42
C VAL A 105 -2.98 -12.16 -28.22
N ALA A 106 -2.74 -13.30 -27.57
CA ALA A 106 -2.61 -14.57 -28.26
C ALA A 106 -3.89 -14.99 -29.02
N ASN A 107 -5.06 -14.65 -28.47
CA ASN A 107 -6.34 -14.90 -29.12
C ASN A 107 -6.61 -13.97 -30.32
N SER A 108 -5.92 -12.83 -30.44
CA SER A 108 -6.08 -11.89 -31.56
C SER A 108 -5.24 -12.26 -32.78
N TYR A 109 -4.24 -13.14 -32.58
CA TYR A 109 -3.37 -13.65 -33.66
C TYR A 109 -3.62 -15.16 -33.84
N PRO A 110 -4.59 -15.55 -34.73
CA PRO A 110 -4.92 -16.95 -34.94
C PRO A 110 -3.72 -17.75 -35.45
N ILE A 111 -3.68 -19.04 -35.09
CA ILE A 111 -2.66 -19.99 -35.51
C ILE A 111 -3.30 -20.95 -36.50
N HIS A 112 -2.61 -21.23 -37.60
CA HIS A 112 -3.09 -22.11 -38.66
C HIS A 112 -2.45 -23.48 -38.59
N ASP A 113 -1.27 -23.62 -37.96
CA ASP A 113 -0.54 -24.88 -37.89
C ASP A 113 0.07 -25.12 -36.50
N VAL A 114 0.30 -26.43 -36.21
CA VAL A 114 0.98 -26.88 -34.98
C VAL A 114 2.41 -26.34 -34.89
N HIS A 115 3.06 -26.07 -36.05
CA HIS A 115 4.38 -25.49 -36.08
C HIS A 115 4.37 -24.05 -35.52
N GLU A 116 3.45 -23.21 -35.96
CA GLU A 116 3.28 -21.84 -35.47
C GLU A 116 3.01 -21.82 -33.95
N LEU A 117 2.20 -22.79 -33.47
CA LEU A 117 1.95 -22.93 -32.03
C LEU A 117 3.27 -23.19 -31.26
N LYS A 118 4.09 -24.13 -31.74
CA LYS A 118 5.38 -24.45 -31.11
C LYS A 118 6.32 -23.26 -31.11
N VAL A 119 6.39 -22.51 -32.23
CA VAL A 119 7.21 -21.31 -32.34
C VAL A 119 6.75 -20.25 -31.33
N ARG A 120 5.44 -19.98 -31.24
CA ARG A 120 4.86 -19.03 -30.29
C ARG A 120 5.11 -19.43 -28.84
N VAL A 121 4.93 -20.70 -28.51
CA VAL A 121 5.26 -21.22 -27.16
C VAL A 121 6.73 -21.01 -26.82
N LEU A 122 7.62 -21.27 -27.80
CA LEU A 122 9.06 -21.04 -27.61
C LEU A 122 9.37 -19.56 -27.39
N GLN A 123 8.78 -18.65 -28.18
CA GLN A 123 8.97 -17.21 -28.05
C GLN A 123 8.52 -16.69 -26.66
N ILE A 124 7.36 -17.14 -26.18
CA ILE A 124 6.85 -16.80 -24.86
C ILE A 124 7.73 -17.39 -23.75
N ALA A 125 8.18 -18.62 -23.89
CA ALA A 125 9.11 -19.24 -22.95
C ALA A 125 10.46 -18.51 -22.91
N LEU A 126 10.98 -18.08 -24.07
CA LEU A 126 12.19 -17.26 -24.17
C LEU A 126 12.01 -15.88 -23.50
N GLY A 127 10.84 -15.23 -23.63
CA GLY A 127 10.51 -14.00 -22.92
C GLY A 127 10.52 -14.18 -21.40
N GLY A 128 9.99 -15.30 -20.91
CA GLY A 128 10.06 -15.66 -19.49
C GLY A 128 11.49 -15.95 -19.03
N ALA A 129 12.27 -16.69 -19.81
CA ALA A 129 13.68 -17.00 -19.56
C ALA A 129 14.53 -15.70 -19.56
N TRP A 130 14.29 -14.81 -20.50
CA TRP A 130 14.93 -13.50 -20.54
C TRP A 130 14.65 -12.69 -19.27
N ASN A 131 13.40 -12.65 -18.85
CA ASN A 131 13.05 -11.96 -17.62
C ASN A 131 13.68 -12.61 -16.36
N PHE A 132 13.84 -13.93 -16.37
CA PHE A 132 14.59 -14.65 -15.33
C PHE A 132 16.06 -14.23 -15.32
N ILE A 133 16.71 -14.14 -16.48
CA ILE A 133 18.10 -13.70 -16.63
C ILE A 133 18.26 -12.26 -16.13
N VAL A 134 17.38 -11.33 -16.54
CA VAL A 134 17.39 -9.95 -16.06
C VAL A 134 17.17 -9.88 -14.55
N GLY A 135 16.27 -10.69 -14.01
CA GLY A 135 16.03 -10.79 -12.57
C GLY A 135 17.23 -11.36 -11.80
N LEU A 136 17.92 -12.34 -12.37
CA LEU A 136 19.14 -12.90 -11.83
C LEU A 136 20.28 -11.87 -11.85
N ALA A 137 20.52 -11.23 -13.00
CA ALA A 137 21.53 -10.19 -13.15
C ALA A 137 21.30 -9.04 -12.16
N ALA A 138 20.06 -8.55 -12.05
CA ALA A 138 19.73 -7.53 -11.06
C ALA A 138 20.03 -7.98 -9.62
N SER A 139 19.85 -9.27 -9.30
CA SER A 139 20.11 -9.82 -7.96
C SER A 139 21.59 -9.94 -7.63
N LEU A 140 22.49 -10.00 -8.65
CA LEU A 140 23.93 -10.00 -8.45
C LEU A 140 24.45 -8.64 -7.97
N PHE A 141 23.80 -7.56 -8.42
CA PHE A 141 24.18 -6.19 -8.03
C PHE A 141 23.47 -5.71 -6.76
N ILE A 142 22.43 -6.42 -6.29
CA ILE A 142 21.65 -6.02 -5.13
C ILE A 142 21.95 -6.97 -3.96
N PRO A 143 22.57 -6.52 -2.86
CA PRO A 143 22.82 -7.35 -1.68
C PRO A 143 21.54 -8.01 -1.15
N ALA A 144 21.65 -9.23 -0.62
CA ALA A 144 20.50 -10.00 -0.15
C ALA A 144 19.67 -9.26 0.94
N GLN A 145 20.32 -8.44 1.75
CA GLN A 145 19.70 -7.65 2.82
C GLN A 145 19.13 -6.31 2.32
N GLU A 146 19.53 -5.84 1.14
CA GLU A 146 19.12 -4.52 0.63
C GLU A 146 17.59 -4.35 0.51
N PRO A 147 16.80 -5.33 0.05
CA PRO A 147 15.35 -5.18 0.02
C PRO A 147 14.74 -4.93 1.40
N TYR A 148 15.31 -5.53 2.46
CA TYR A 148 14.87 -5.29 3.83
C TYR A 148 15.30 -3.91 4.32
N ARG A 149 16.56 -3.52 4.08
CA ARG A 149 17.07 -2.18 4.41
C ARG A 149 16.26 -1.09 3.70
N ARG A 150 15.89 -1.30 2.44
CA ARG A 150 15.00 -0.38 1.72
C ARG A 150 13.63 -0.24 2.38
N THR A 151 13.03 -1.32 2.88
CA THR A 151 11.74 -1.20 3.60
C THR A 151 11.88 -0.38 4.88
N ILE A 152 12.98 -0.53 5.60
CA ILE A 152 13.27 0.30 6.78
C ILE A 152 13.56 1.75 6.38
N ALA A 153 14.38 1.98 5.37
CA ALA A 153 14.64 3.33 4.86
C ALA A 153 13.36 4.06 4.45
N MET A 154 12.38 3.34 3.89
CA MET A 154 11.06 3.90 3.60
C MET A 154 10.32 4.35 4.87
N ILE A 155 10.45 3.64 6.00
CA ILE A 155 9.87 4.07 7.28
C ILE A 155 10.54 5.38 7.72
N TRP A 156 11.86 5.45 7.68
CA TRP A 156 12.62 6.64 8.08
C TRP A 156 12.27 7.84 7.17
N LYS A 157 12.14 7.62 5.87
CA LYS A 157 11.70 8.65 4.92
C LYS A 157 10.26 9.11 5.18
N ALA A 158 9.36 8.18 5.50
CA ALA A 158 7.98 8.52 5.85
C ALA A 158 7.92 9.35 7.14
N ASN A 159 8.74 9.01 8.14
CA ASN A 159 8.88 9.78 9.37
C ASN A 159 9.44 11.20 9.11
N ALA A 160 10.43 11.34 8.25
CA ALA A 160 10.93 12.66 7.83
C ALA A 160 9.81 13.49 7.17
N SER A 161 9.02 12.87 6.28
CA SER A 161 7.88 13.53 5.63
C SER A 161 6.77 13.92 6.63
N LEU A 162 6.54 13.11 7.66
CA LEU A 162 5.62 13.43 8.75
C LEU A 162 6.12 14.64 9.56
N LEU A 163 7.40 14.64 9.96
CA LEU A 163 8.02 15.76 10.67
C LEU A 163 7.98 17.07 9.87
N GLN A 164 8.20 16.99 8.56
CA GLN A 164 8.07 18.15 7.67
C GLN A 164 6.64 18.70 7.67
N SER A 165 5.63 17.84 7.62
CA SER A 165 4.23 18.28 7.69
C SER A 165 3.87 18.87 9.05
N VAL A 166 4.42 18.31 10.14
CA VAL A 166 4.28 18.85 11.50
C VAL A 166 4.93 20.23 11.61
N SER A 167 6.16 20.38 11.13
CA SER A 167 6.89 21.65 11.15
C SER A 167 6.17 22.74 10.34
N ASN A 168 5.67 22.39 9.14
CA ASN A 168 4.92 23.35 8.31
C ASN A 168 3.57 23.74 8.94
N GLY A 169 2.90 22.82 9.63
CA GLY A 169 1.66 23.08 10.36
C GLY A 169 1.87 23.99 11.59
N TRP A 170 3.08 23.96 12.16
CA TRP A 170 3.47 24.77 13.29
C TRP A 170 3.62 26.27 12.95
N ASP A 171 3.81 26.63 11.67
CA ASP A 171 3.87 28.03 11.19
C ASP A 171 2.52 28.77 11.20
N GLY A 172 1.42 28.13 11.55
CA GLY A 172 0.15 28.79 11.89
C GLY A 172 -0.70 29.30 10.73
N ILE A 173 -0.35 29.01 9.47
CA ILE A 173 -1.01 29.62 8.29
C ILE A 173 -2.23 28.84 7.79
N THR A 174 -2.39 27.54 8.09
CA THR A 174 -3.51 26.73 7.56
C THR A 174 -3.98 25.61 8.48
N VAL A 175 -4.89 25.90 9.41
CA VAL A 175 -5.38 24.91 10.41
C VAL A 175 -6.15 23.73 9.80
N ARG A 176 -6.88 23.89 8.68
CA ARG A 176 -7.74 22.81 8.12
C ARG A 176 -7.07 21.89 7.11
N SER A 177 -6.17 22.39 6.28
CA SER A 177 -5.40 21.58 5.34
C SER A 177 -4.32 20.78 6.05
N SER A 178 -3.74 21.31 7.13
CA SER A 178 -2.67 20.66 7.89
C SER A 178 -3.11 19.38 8.61
N ILE A 179 -4.30 19.32 9.21
CA ILE A 179 -4.80 18.12 9.93
C ILE A 179 -4.99 16.94 8.97
N ARG A 180 -5.55 17.18 7.79
CA ARG A 180 -5.73 16.14 6.78
C ARG A 180 -4.40 15.63 6.26
N ASP A 181 -3.47 16.54 5.95
CA ASP A 181 -2.15 16.18 5.43
C ASP A 181 -1.32 15.43 6.47
N LEU A 182 -1.37 15.87 7.73
CA LEU A 182 -0.73 15.20 8.85
C LEU A 182 -1.22 13.75 8.99
N TYR A 183 -2.52 13.56 8.96
CA TYR A 183 -3.13 12.23 9.05
C TYR A 183 -2.74 11.32 7.86
N LEU A 184 -2.67 11.86 6.65
CA LEU A 184 -2.20 11.11 5.47
C LEU A 184 -0.74 10.68 5.62
N LYS A 185 0.12 11.55 6.20
CA LYS A 185 1.52 11.22 6.47
C LYS A 185 1.69 10.16 7.56
N GLU A 186 0.87 10.17 8.58
CA GLU A 186 0.85 9.10 9.57
C GLU A 186 0.44 7.75 8.96
N ILE A 187 -0.55 7.74 8.06
CA ILE A 187 -0.92 6.53 7.32
C ILE A 187 0.25 6.04 6.47
N GLU A 188 1.02 6.93 5.83
CA GLU A 188 2.22 6.55 5.09
C GLU A 188 3.24 5.85 6.00
N VAL A 189 3.49 6.39 7.21
CA VAL A 189 4.38 5.76 8.21
C VAL A 189 3.86 4.38 8.62
N ARG A 190 2.57 4.25 8.90
CA ARG A 190 1.96 2.96 9.28
C ARG A 190 2.05 1.93 8.15
N LYS A 191 1.73 2.32 6.91
CA LYS A 191 1.88 1.44 5.73
C LYS A 191 3.33 0.98 5.52
N ALA A 192 4.28 1.87 5.75
CA ALA A 192 5.70 1.52 5.69
C ALA A 192 6.10 0.52 6.79
N LEU A 193 5.62 0.72 8.02
CA LEU A 193 5.82 -0.20 9.15
C LEU A 193 5.21 -1.58 8.86
N ASP A 194 3.98 -1.66 8.36
CA ASP A 194 3.31 -2.91 8.01
C ASP A 194 4.04 -3.63 6.88
N THR A 195 4.45 -2.89 5.84
CA THR A 195 5.23 -3.46 4.73
C THR A 195 6.54 -4.07 5.23
N SER A 196 7.26 -3.37 6.11
CA SER A 196 8.49 -3.87 6.71
C SER A 196 8.26 -5.11 7.57
N PHE A 197 7.15 -5.14 8.32
CA PHE A 197 6.79 -6.27 9.16
C PHE A 197 6.47 -7.53 8.34
N HIS A 198 5.65 -7.40 7.30
CA HIS A 198 5.34 -8.51 6.40
C HIS A 198 6.60 -9.06 5.73
N PHE A 199 7.49 -8.16 5.32
CA PHE A 199 8.77 -8.55 4.74
C PHE A 199 9.62 -9.33 5.74
N TYR A 200 9.71 -8.85 6.98
CA TYR A 200 10.42 -9.52 8.07
C TYR A 200 9.84 -10.91 8.38
N GLN A 201 8.51 -11.03 8.51
CA GLN A 201 7.88 -12.34 8.76
C GLN A 201 8.20 -13.35 7.66
N THR A 202 8.24 -12.89 6.42
CA THR A 202 8.55 -13.74 5.27
C THR A 202 10.00 -14.22 5.30
N MET A 203 10.93 -13.40 5.78
CA MET A 203 12.34 -13.77 5.96
C MET A 203 12.53 -14.69 7.16
N ALA A 204 11.91 -14.39 8.30
CA ALA A 204 12.03 -15.11 9.55
C ALA A 204 11.54 -16.56 9.44
N HIS A 205 10.48 -16.83 8.65
CA HIS A 205 10.01 -18.20 8.39
C HIS A 205 10.99 -19.05 7.56
N GLN A 206 11.99 -18.44 6.93
CA GLN A 206 12.97 -19.11 6.07
C GLN A 206 14.31 -19.32 6.76
N ALA A 207 14.55 -18.66 7.90
CA ALA A 207 15.78 -18.76 8.66
C ALA A 207 15.65 -19.83 9.73
N ASN A 208 16.68 -20.66 9.89
CA ASN A 208 16.80 -21.55 11.04
C ASN A 208 16.97 -20.70 12.31
N LYS A 209 16.29 -21.06 13.40
CA LYS A 209 16.18 -20.33 14.69
C LYS A 209 17.48 -19.90 15.39
N LYS A 210 18.66 -20.07 14.78
CA LYS A 210 19.96 -19.84 15.40
C LYS A 210 20.78 -18.65 14.84
N ASP A 211 20.24 -17.87 13.88
CA ASP A 211 21.03 -16.82 13.24
C ASP A 211 21.04 -15.52 14.04
N LYS A 212 22.24 -15.13 14.50
CA LYS A 212 22.54 -13.86 15.20
C LYS A 212 22.06 -12.65 14.40
N GLU A 213 22.14 -12.71 13.06
CA GLU A 213 21.69 -11.68 12.15
C GLU A 213 20.16 -11.44 12.17
N GLU A 214 19.37 -12.52 12.27
CA GLU A 214 17.92 -12.41 12.37
C GLU A 214 17.49 -11.66 13.64
N TYR A 215 18.18 -11.94 14.75
CA TYR A 215 17.94 -11.24 16.00
C TYR A 215 18.30 -9.75 15.89
N GLN A 216 19.42 -9.40 15.28
CA GLN A 216 19.84 -8.01 15.07
C GLN A 216 18.88 -7.25 14.18
N LEU A 217 18.42 -7.85 13.07
CA LEU A 217 17.39 -7.27 12.18
C LEU A 217 16.06 -7.03 12.92
N ALA A 218 15.64 -7.96 13.77
CA ALA A 218 14.45 -7.80 14.59
C ALA A 218 14.58 -6.62 15.56
N GLN A 219 15.74 -6.48 16.20
CA GLN A 219 16.04 -5.38 17.13
C GLN A 219 16.10 -4.03 16.39
N PHE A 220 16.73 -3.98 15.21
CA PHE A 220 16.78 -2.79 14.38
C PHE A 220 15.38 -2.33 13.96
N ARG A 221 14.52 -3.28 13.53
CA ARG A 221 13.12 -2.98 13.21
C ARG A 221 12.34 -2.50 14.44
N LYS A 222 12.57 -3.12 15.62
CA LYS A 222 11.94 -2.68 16.88
C LYS A 222 12.32 -1.24 17.22
N ALA A 223 13.59 -0.89 17.12
CA ALA A 223 14.06 0.49 17.34
C ALA A 223 13.40 1.47 16.36
N THR A 224 13.34 1.11 15.07
CA THR A 224 12.67 1.93 14.03
C THR A 224 11.19 2.14 14.34
N ALA A 225 10.47 1.11 14.81
CA ALA A 225 9.06 1.22 15.19
C ALA A 225 8.86 2.14 16.41
N LEU A 226 9.77 2.10 17.39
CA LEU A 226 9.75 3.00 18.54
C LEU A 226 10.05 4.46 18.16
N ILE A 227 10.97 4.69 17.23
CA ILE A 227 11.23 6.03 16.66
C ILE A 227 9.94 6.59 16.04
N SER A 228 9.27 5.78 15.21
CA SER A 228 8.00 6.20 14.59
C SER A 228 6.92 6.52 15.63
N ALA A 229 6.82 5.72 16.69
CA ALA A 229 5.88 5.96 17.77
C ALA A 229 6.18 7.28 18.53
N ASN A 230 7.47 7.56 18.81
CA ASN A 230 7.87 8.82 19.43
C ASN A 230 7.53 10.03 18.55
N ILE A 231 7.77 9.94 17.23
CA ILE A 231 7.46 11.03 16.29
C ILE A 231 5.94 11.29 16.22
N MET A 232 5.13 10.24 16.22
CA MET A 232 3.68 10.37 16.29
C MET A 232 3.22 11.03 17.60
N ALA A 233 3.88 10.68 18.72
CA ALA A 233 3.60 11.29 20.02
C ALA A 233 4.00 12.78 20.05
N ILE A 234 5.14 13.15 19.47
CA ILE A 234 5.52 14.57 19.32
C ILE A 234 4.47 15.32 18.48
N SER A 235 4.01 14.73 17.38
CA SER A 235 2.96 15.33 16.55
C SER A 235 1.67 15.60 17.35
N GLU A 236 1.25 14.64 18.18
CA GLU A 236 0.04 14.78 19.01
C GLU A 236 0.20 15.85 20.10
N GLU A 237 1.38 15.91 20.75
CA GLU A 237 1.64 16.95 21.75
C GLU A 237 1.59 18.36 21.12
N LEU A 238 2.18 18.53 19.94
CA LEU A 238 2.15 19.79 19.21
C LEU A 238 0.73 20.18 18.75
N GLU A 239 -0.10 19.20 18.37
CA GLU A 239 -1.51 19.42 17.99
C GLU A 239 -2.34 19.94 19.18
N SER A 240 -1.97 19.59 20.43
CA SER A 240 -2.63 20.01 21.64
C SER A 240 -2.28 21.41 22.11
N VAL A 241 -1.17 21.97 21.61
CA VAL A 241 -0.66 23.27 22.01
C VAL A 241 -1.26 24.37 21.13
N LYS A 242 -1.86 25.40 21.77
CA LYS A 242 -2.33 26.58 21.05
C LYS A 242 -1.15 27.46 20.68
N ILE A 243 -0.80 27.54 19.42
CA ILE A 243 0.37 28.27 18.89
C ILE A 243 0.37 29.75 19.32
N ARG A 244 -0.80 30.38 19.50
CA ARG A 244 -0.94 31.77 19.89
C ARG A 244 -0.43 32.07 21.30
N ASP A 245 -0.42 31.07 22.17
CA ASP A 245 -0.04 31.20 23.57
C ASP A 245 1.42 30.82 23.81
N VAL A 246 2.20 30.57 22.74
CA VAL A 246 3.60 30.15 22.83
C VAL A 246 4.53 31.33 22.61
N ASP A 247 5.51 31.47 23.52
CA ASP A 247 6.57 32.44 23.37
C ASP A 247 7.32 32.29 22.04
N PRO A 248 7.59 33.37 21.28
CA PRO A 248 8.27 33.31 19.99
C PRO A 248 9.63 32.60 20.04
N GLN A 249 10.41 32.79 21.13
CA GLN A 249 11.70 32.11 21.27
C GLN A 249 11.57 30.60 21.48
N LEU A 250 10.60 30.17 22.30
CA LEU A 250 10.29 28.75 22.50
C LEU A 250 9.80 28.11 21.19
N ARG A 251 8.97 28.83 20.45
CA ARG A 251 8.50 28.41 19.13
C ARG A 251 9.65 28.14 18.17
N LEU A 252 10.60 29.08 18.05
CA LEU A 252 11.78 28.90 17.18
C LEU A 252 12.66 27.73 17.61
N ARG A 253 12.82 27.48 18.91
CA ARG A 253 13.60 26.34 19.42
C ARG A 253 12.93 24.99 19.09
N ILE A 254 11.62 24.91 19.25
CA ILE A 254 10.85 23.70 18.87
C ILE A 254 10.97 23.45 17.36
N GLU A 255 10.79 24.47 16.55
CA GLU A 255 10.93 24.38 15.11
C GLU A 255 12.34 23.92 14.69
N ALA A 256 13.38 24.42 15.35
CA ALA A 256 14.75 24.01 15.13
C ALA A 256 14.96 22.51 15.45
N VAL A 257 14.39 22.01 16.55
CA VAL A 257 14.42 20.57 16.90
C VAL A 257 13.69 19.74 15.86
N LEU A 258 12.49 20.15 15.42
CA LEU A 258 11.71 19.42 14.41
C LEU A 258 12.44 19.34 13.07
N LYS A 259 13.02 20.46 12.61
CA LYS A 259 13.83 20.51 11.37
C LYS A 259 15.13 19.71 11.49
N ALA A 260 15.75 19.68 12.67
CA ALA A 260 16.94 18.88 12.90
C ALA A 260 16.60 17.36 12.90
N LEU A 261 15.49 16.96 13.52
CA LEU A 261 14.95 15.60 13.48
C LEU A 261 14.63 15.17 12.05
N GLU A 262 13.94 16.00 11.28
CA GLU A 262 13.62 15.75 9.87
C GLU A 262 14.89 15.45 9.06
N ARG A 263 15.90 16.32 9.19
CA ARG A 263 17.17 16.17 8.48
C ARG A 263 17.94 14.93 8.91
N ALA A 264 17.96 14.62 10.21
CA ALA A 264 18.59 13.41 10.74
C ALA A 264 17.90 12.14 10.20
N MET A 265 16.55 12.11 10.19
CA MET A 265 15.78 10.98 9.66
C MET A 265 15.97 10.81 8.15
N GLY A 266 15.99 11.89 7.39
CA GLY A 266 16.25 11.85 5.95
C GLY A 266 17.63 11.29 5.62
N ARG A 267 18.68 11.69 6.36
CA ARG A 267 20.03 11.14 6.20
C ARG A 267 20.16 9.71 6.70
N ALA A 268 19.52 9.37 7.81
CA ALA A 268 19.47 8.00 8.29
C ALA A 268 18.83 7.06 7.24
N ALA A 269 17.79 7.49 6.53
CA ALA A 269 17.21 6.73 5.42
C ALA A 269 18.23 6.47 4.29
N MET A 270 19.05 7.46 3.94
CA MET A 270 20.11 7.30 2.93
C MET A 270 21.22 6.39 3.43
N TYR A 271 21.68 6.58 4.66
CA TYR A 271 22.71 5.73 5.26
C TYR A 271 22.31 4.26 5.33
N VAL A 272 21.07 3.96 5.72
CA VAL A 272 20.53 2.58 5.76
C VAL A 272 20.60 1.90 4.39
N ILE A 273 20.49 2.65 3.28
CA ILE A 273 20.58 2.09 1.93
C ILE A 273 22.04 1.95 1.48
N LEU A 274 22.82 3.02 1.60
CA LEU A 274 24.14 3.13 0.98
C LEU A 274 25.26 2.49 1.82
N LEU A 275 25.18 2.57 3.16
CA LEU A 275 26.21 2.13 4.10
C LEU A 275 27.61 2.68 3.78
N SER A 276 27.71 3.87 3.19
CA SER A 276 28.98 4.49 2.89
C SER A 276 29.52 5.28 4.09
N ALA A 277 30.86 5.33 4.21
CA ALA A 277 31.52 6.09 5.27
C ALA A 277 31.21 7.59 5.19
N GLU A 278 31.04 8.12 3.97
CA GLU A 278 30.63 9.50 3.74
C GLU A 278 29.26 9.81 4.34
N GLU A 279 28.25 9.00 4.04
CA GLU A 279 26.90 9.18 4.59
C GLU A 279 26.87 9.00 6.11
N GLU A 280 27.75 8.17 6.66
CA GLU A 280 27.93 8.00 8.11
C GLU A 280 28.39 9.29 8.75
N LEU A 281 29.43 9.95 8.22
CA LEU A 281 29.95 11.21 8.74
C LEU A 281 28.91 12.31 8.66
N ILE A 282 28.17 12.40 7.54
CA ILE A 282 27.10 13.38 7.38
C ILE A 282 26.00 13.15 8.42
N LEU A 283 25.61 11.87 8.63
CA LEU A 283 24.59 11.52 9.59
C LEU A 283 25.02 11.83 11.03
N ALA A 284 26.28 11.50 11.40
CA ALA A 284 26.82 11.82 12.72
C ALA A 284 26.77 13.34 12.98
N SER A 285 27.16 14.15 12.00
CA SER A 285 27.06 15.62 12.10
C SER A 285 25.61 16.09 12.27
N ARG A 286 24.62 15.44 11.62
CA ARG A 286 23.21 15.78 11.77
C ARG A 286 22.65 15.42 13.14
N ILE A 287 23.09 14.30 13.71
CA ILE A 287 22.72 13.87 15.06
C ILE A 287 23.34 14.81 16.11
N ASP A 288 24.60 15.19 15.94
CA ASP A 288 25.24 16.16 16.84
C ASP A 288 24.49 17.52 16.82
N ASN A 289 24.14 18.00 15.65
CA ASN A 289 23.32 19.20 15.52
C ASN A 289 21.92 19.06 16.16
N LEU A 290 21.29 17.91 16.03
CA LEU A 290 20.02 17.59 16.69
C LEU A 290 20.18 17.64 18.21
N ASN A 291 21.21 17.01 18.75
CA ASN A 291 21.49 16.99 20.20
C ASN A 291 21.74 18.39 20.74
N LYS A 292 22.43 19.27 19.99
CA LYS A 292 22.62 20.69 20.36
C LYS A 292 21.28 21.44 20.44
N HIS A 293 20.39 21.26 19.47
CA HIS A 293 19.08 21.92 19.52
C HIS A 293 18.19 21.38 20.64
N ILE A 294 18.25 20.08 20.93
CA ILE A 294 17.55 19.48 22.07
C ILE A 294 18.07 20.05 23.39
N LEU A 295 19.39 20.19 23.55
CA LEU A 295 19.98 20.80 24.73
C LEU A 295 19.51 22.26 24.94
N LEU A 296 19.54 23.05 23.85
CA LEU A 296 19.04 24.44 23.89
C LEU A 296 17.54 24.55 24.24
N LEU A 297 16.75 23.57 23.81
CA LEU A 297 15.32 23.49 24.17
C LEU A 297 15.15 23.11 25.64
N ARG A 298 15.95 22.18 26.16
CA ARG A 298 15.91 21.74 27.54
C ARG A 298 16.32 22.85 28.54
N GLU A 299 17.31 23.65 28.16
CA GLU A 299 17.80 24.76 28.99
C GLU A 299 16.84 25.97 29.01
N TYR A 300 15.83 25.97 28.14
CA TYR A 300 14.83 27.04 28.15
C TYR A 300 13.92 26.91 29.38
N ALA A 301 13.94 27.92 30.26
CA ALA A 301 13.12 27.97 31.46
C ALA A 301 11.63 28.17 31.07
N ILE A 302 10.87 27.11 31.07
CA ILE A 302 9.41 27.17 30.90
C ILE A 302 8.77 27.41 32.25
N PRO A 303 7.96 28.48 32.40
CA PRO A 303 7.28 28.77 33.68
C PRO A 303 6.46 27.55 34.12
N GLU A 304 6.47 27.24 35.41
CA GLU A 304 5.74 26.05 35.95
C GLU A 304 4.23 26.15 35.70
N ASP A 305 3.69 27.37 35.76
CA ASP A 305 2.26 27.66 35.56
C ASP A 305 1.84 27.73 34.07
N HIS A 306 2.77 27.54 33.14
CA HIS A 306 2.43 27.63 31.72
C HIS A 306 1.47 26.45 31.31
N PRO A 307 0.29 26.75 30.76
CA PRO A 307 -0.74 25.74 30.47
C PRO A 307 -0.27 24.61 29.54
N SER A 308 0.72 24.86 28.70
CA SER A 308 1.34 23.89 27.81
C SER A 308 2.75 23.43 28.25
N GLY A 309 3.20 23.81 29.45
CA GLY A 309 4.55 23.52 29.93
C GLY A 309 4.88 22.04 30.00
N GLN A 310 3.90 21.23 30.34
CA GLN A 310 4.03 19.77 30.36
C GLN A 310 4.21 19.18 28.97
N SER A 311 3.44 19.64 27.97
CA SER A 311 3.58 19.18 26.59
C SER A 311 4.96 19.54 26.02
N PHE A 312 5.51 20.70 26.34
CA PHE A 312 6.87 21.07 25.90
C PHE A 312 7.96 20.22 26.56
N ARG A 313 7.86 19.95 27.86
CA ARG A 313 8.78 19.01 28.55
C ARG A 313 8.69 17.62 27.92
N ARG A 314 7.49 17.19 27.57
CA ARG A 314 7.29 15.89 26.91
C ARG A 314 7.89 15.84 25.51
N ILE A 315 7.73 16.89 24.71
CA ILE A 315 8.36 17.03 23.38
C ILE A 315 9.88 16.91 23.51
N THR A 316 10.47 17.60 24.48
CA THR A 316 11.93 17.53 24.74
C THR A 316 12.35 16.10 25.07
N GLN A 317 11.68 15.43 26.01
CA GLN A 317 11.98 14.04 26.39
C GLN A 317 11.84 13.05 25.24
N LEU A 318 10.77 13.20 24.42
CA LEU A 318 10.54 12.35 23.26
C LEU A 318 11.62 12.59 22.19
N SER A 319 12.06 13.82 22.02
CA SER A 319 13.13 14.17 21.08
C SER A 319 14.48 13.59 21.51
N GLU A 320 14.84 13.69 22.81
CA GLU A 320 16.03 13.05 23.37
C GLU A 320 15.99 11.52 23.22
N ARG A 321 14.85 10.92 23.53
CA ARG A 321 14.67 9.46 23.38
C ARG A 321 14.80 9.06 21.91
N THR A 322 14.25 9.85 20.99
CA THR A 322 14.33 9.59 19.56
C THR A 322 15.76 9.68 19.06
N SER A 323 16.54 10.70 19.47
CA SER A 323 17.96 10.81 19.13
C SER A 323 18.76 9.61 19.58
N ARG A 324 18.62 9.18 20.85
CA ARG A 324 19.26 7.97 21.38
C ARG A 324 18.87 6.69 20.64
N LEU A 325 17.61 6.56 20.25
CA LEU A 325 17.15 5.40 19.47
C LEU A 325 17.74 5.40 18.04
N ILE A 326 17.92 6.58 17.42
CA ILE A 326 18.60 6.71 16.13
C ILE A 326 20.05 6.24 16.25
N GLU A 327 20.80 6.74 17.24
CA GLU A 327 22.20 6.36 17.48
C GLU A 327 22.34 4.84 17.72
N ASN A 328 21.48 4.27 18.56
CA ASN A 328 21.47 2.84 18.84
C ASN A 328 21.11 2.00 17.60
N ALA A 329 20.16 2.47 16.77
CA ALA A 329 19.79 1.78 15.54
C ALA A 329 20.95 1.76 14.54
N ILE A 330 21.66 2.89 14.41
CA ILE A 330 22.82 3.02 13.52
C ILE A 330 23.99 2.15 14.01
N ALA A 331 24.30 2.17 15.30
CA ALA A 331 25.34 1.32 15.89
C ALA A 331 25.10 -0.17 15.58
N ARG A 332 23.85 -0.63 15.74
CA ARG A 332 23.47 -2.02 15.42
C ARG A 332 23.58 -2.33 13.93
N LEU A 333 23.26 -1.37 13.06
CA LEU A 333 23.38 -1.55 11.61
C LEU A 333 24.85 -1.73 11.19
N LYS A 334 25.76 -1.02 11.84
CA LYS A 334 27.22 -1.19 11.64
C LYS A 334 27.72 -2.58 12.04
N GLU A 335 27.23 -3.10 13.17
CA GLU A 335 27.60 -4.44 13.65
C GLU A 335 27.14 -5.56 12.71
N MET A 336 26.10 -5.32 11.89
CA MET A 336 25.57 -6.30 10.94
C MET A 336 26.44 -6.51 9.70
N GLY A 337 27.38 -5.61 9.40
CA GLY A 337 28.31 -5.71 8.28
C GLY A 337 27.66 -5.65 6.88
N THR A 338 28.51 -5.67 5.87
CA THR A 338 28.13 -5.77 4.45
C THR A 338 28.35 -7.19 3.95
N ASP A 339 27.72 -8.19 4.56
CA ASP A 339 27.92 -9.56 4.15
C ASP A 339 27.44 -9.82 2.71
N LEU A 340 28.24 -10.59 1.99
CA LEU A 340 27.99 -10.99 0.61
C LEU A 340 26.65 -11.72 0.47
N PRO A 341 25.97 -11.60 -0.67
CA PRO A 341 24.70 -12.25 -0.91
C PRO A 341 24.84 -13.76 -0.78
N VAL A 342 24.22 -14.36 0.21
CA VAL A 342 24.11 -15.81 0.31
C VAL A 342 23.10 -16.29 -0.72
N PHE A 343 23.60 -16.92 -1.79
CA PHE A 343 22.75 -17.64 -2.73
C PHE A 343 22.16 -18.86 -2.02
N ARG A 344 20.96 -18.72 -1.48
CA ARG A 344 20.19 -19.89 -1.01
C ARG A 344 19.70 -20.67 -2.23
N SER A 345 19.96 -21.96 -2.26
CA SER A 345 19.59 -22.87 -3.34
C SER A 345 18.11 -22.72 -3.71
N TYR A 346 17.86 -22.35 -4.96
CA TYR A 346 16.54 -22.32 -5.55
C TYR A 346 16.18 -23.70 -6.07
N SER A 347 15.08 -24.26 -5.63
CA SER A 347 14.58 -25.55 -6.13
C SER A 347 13.30 -25.36 -6.92
N ILE A 348 13.36 -25.63 -8.22
CA ILE A 348 12.22 -25.60 -9.14
C ILE A 348 11.17 -26.64 -8.67
N ILE A 349 11.60 -27.79 -8.16
CA ILE A 349 10.72 -28.86 -7.67
C ILE A 349 9.83 -28.39 -6.53
N LYS A 350 10.35 -27.56 -5.59
CA LYS A 350 9.55 -26.96 -4.52
C LYS A 350 8.53 -25.94 -5.04
N THR A 351 8.76 -25.37 -6.20
CA THR A 351 7.81 -24.46 -6.88
C THR A 351 6.65 -25.24 -7.48
N LEU A 352 6.94 -26.37 -8.10
CA LEU A 352 5.93 -27.27 -8.65
C LEU A 352 5.04 -27.89 -7.56
N TYR A 353 5.56 -28.06 -6.34
CA TYR A 353 4.77 -28.54 -5.19
C TYR A 353 3.66 -27.57 -4.76
N ILE A 354 3.78 -26.27 -5.04
CA ILE A 354 2.72 -25.29 -4.78
C ILE A 354 1.52 -25.51 -5.72
N LEU A 355 1.74 -26.12 -6.89
CA LEU A 355 0.69 -26.51 -7.83
C LEU A 355 -0.02 -27.79 -7.41
N HIS A 356 0.32 -28.40 -6.27
CA HIS A 356 -0.28 -29.66 -5.82
C HIS A 356 -1.78 -29.46 -5.49
N PRO A 357 -2.68 -30.27 -6.05
CA PRO A 357 -4.15 -30.10 -5.95
C PRO A 357 -4.71 -29.99 -4.53
N LYS A 358 -4.05 -30.62 -3.54
CA LYS A 358 -4.48 -30.57 -2.13
C LYS A 358 -4.58 -29.16 -1.55
N HIS A 359 -3.65 -28.24 -1.93
CA HIS A 359 -3.68 -26.86 -1.44
C HIS A 359 -4.79 -26.03 -2.10
N TRP A 360 -5.18 -26.40 -3.31
CA TRP A 360 -6.25 -25.72 -4.04
C TRP A 360 -7.63 -26.16 -3.54
N TRP A 361 -7.81 -27.43 -3.21
CA TRP A 361 -9.10 -27.98 -2.78
C TRP A 361 -9.58 -27.41 -1.43
N LEU A 362 -8.68 -27.18 -0.47
CA LEU A 362 -9.01 -26.60 0.83
C LEU A 362 -9.53 -25.15 0.75
N ASN A 363 -9.09 -24.40 -0.25
CA ASN A 363 -9.48 -23.00 -0.45
C ASN A 363 -10.65 -22.81 -1.43
N THR A 364 -11.09 -23.87 -2.15
CA THR A 364 -12.12 -23.74 -3.18
C THR A 364 -13.50 -23.36 -2.61
N LYS A 365 -13.86 -23.81 -1.42
CA LYS A 365 -15.11 -23.40 -0.76
C LYS A 365 -15.18 -21.91 -0.48
N LEU A 366 -14.04 -21.27 -0.19
CA LEU A 366 -13.94 -19.82 0.02
C LEU A 366 -14.00 -19.04 -1.30
N LEU A 367 -13.54 -19.65 -2.41
CA LEU A 367 -13.49 -19.03 -3.72
C LEU A 367 -14.86 -18.86 -4.37
N PHE A 368 -15.85 -19.68 -4.02
CA PHE A 368 -17.21 -19.63 -4.57
C PHE A 368 -18.21 -18.87 -3.68
N ASN A 369 -17.74 -18.21 -2.63
CA ASN A 369 -18.62 -17.40 -1.78
C ASN A 369 -18.85 -16.02 -2.42
N LEU A 370 -20.03 -15.80 -3.03
CA LEU A 370 -20.45 -14.53 -3.64
C LEU A 370 -20.49 -13.34 -2.66
N ASN A 371 -20.41 -13.61 -1.38
CA ASN A 371 -20.35 -12.54 -0.38
C ASN A 371 -18.95 -11.93 -0.27
N THR A 372 -17.92 -12.58 -0.82
CA THR A 372 -16.57 -12.01 -0.82
C THR A 372 -16.39 -10.95 -1.92
N LEU A 373 -15.68 -9.88 -1.57
CA LEU A 373 -15.33 -8.80 -2.48
C LEU A 373 -14.63 -9.31 -3.76
N THR A 374 -13.72 -10.28 -3.58
CA THR A 374 -12.90 -10.83 -4.66
C THR A 374 -13.71 -11.66 -5.62
N THR A 375 -14.63 -12.50 -5.12
CA THR A 375 -15.50 -13.33 -6.00
C THR A 375 -16.45 -12.46 -6.82
N ARG A 376 -17.05 -11.43 -6.22
CA ARG A 376 -17.85 -10.43 -6.94
C ARG A 376 -17.05 -9.72 -8.03
N TYR A 377 -15.81 -9.34 -7.70
CA TYR A 377 -14.90 -8.73 -8.67
C TYR A 377 -14.54 -9.70 -9.80
N ALA A 378 -14.20 -10.97 -9.47
CA ALA A 378 -13.83 -11.98 -10.44
C ALA A 378 -14.98 -12.25 -11.44
N LEU A 379 -16.20 -12.41 -10.94
CA LEU A 379 -17.38 -12.61 -11.80
C LEU A 379 -17.64 -11.39 -12.69
N ARG A 380 -17.59 -10.18 -12.14
CA ARG A 380 -17.77 -8.94 -12.86
C ARG A 380 -16.72 -8.75 -13.96
N SER A 381 -15.44 -8.99 -13.64
CA SER A 381 -14.35 -8.87 -14.61
C SER A 381 -14.46 -9.89 -15.72
N ALA A 382 -14.86 -11.13 -15.39
CA ALA A 382 -15.09 -12.18 -16.35
C ALA A 382 -16.21 -11.80 -17.35
N VAL A 383 -17.38 -11.43 -16.84
CA VAL A 383 -18.53 -11.07 -17.68
C VAL A 383 -18.23 -9.84 -18.55
N ALA A 384 -17.65 -8.78 -17.96
CA ALA A 384 -17.33 -7.57 -18.71
C ALA A 384 -16.28 -7.80 -19.81
N ALA A 385 -15.23 -8.58 -19.51
CA ALA A 385 -14.22 -8.95 -20.50
C ALA A 385 -14.77 -9.85 -21.60
N THR A 386 -15.70 -10.76 -21.27
CA THR A 386 -16.38 -11.64 -22.21
C THR A 386 -17.26 -10.83 -23.17
N ILE A 387 -18.03 -9.87 -22.66
CA ILE A 387 -18.84 -8.95 -23.49
C ILE A 387 -17.92 -8.14 -24.42
N ALA A 388 -16.82 -7.62 -23.89
CA ALA A 388 -15.86 -6.88 -24.71
C ALA A 388 -15.24 -7.74 -25.82
N MET A 389 -14.89 -9.00 -25.49
CA MET A 389 -14.36 -9.95 -26.48
C MET A 389 -15.40 -10.32 -27.53
N PHE A 390 -16.64 -10.55 -27.13
CA PHE A 390 -17.75 -10.79 -28.06
C PHE A 390 -17.94 -9.63 -29.02
N ILE A 391 -17.99 -8.38 -28.51
CA ILE A 391 -18.18 -7.19 -29.33
C ILE A 391 -17.08 -7.10 -30.40
N TYR A 392 -15.80 -7.16 -30.00
CA TYR A 392 -14.74 -6.94 -30.99
C TYR A 392 -14.66 -8.06 -32.03
N LYS A 393 -14.92 -9.32 -31.66
CA LYS A 393 -14.88 -10.45 -32.60
C LYS A 393 -16.13 -10.54 -33.48
N TRP A 394 -17.30 -10.20 -32.95
CA TRP A 394 -18.55 -10.21 -33.73
C TRP A 394 -18.56 -9.11 -34.80
N PHE A 395 -18.04 -7.94 -34.47
CA PHE A 395 -17.98 -6.82 -35.42
C PHE A 395 -16.65 -6.79 -36.20
N GLU A 396 -15.79 -7.76 -36.05
CA GLU A 396 -14.48 -7.88 -36.74
C GLU A 396 -13.67 -6.58 -36.66
N ILE A 397 -13.65 -5.93 -35.48
CA ILE A 397 -13.00 -4.64 -35.30
C ILE A 397 -11.48 -4.82 -35.38
N ASP A 398 -10.83 -4.14 -36.31
CA ASP A 398 -9.36 -4.11 -36.42
C ASP A 398 -8.74 -3.65 -35.10
N HIS A 399 -7.73 -4.38 -34.63
CA HIS A 399 -7.11 -4.15 -33.33
C HIS A 399 -8.10 -4.09 -32.15
N GLY A 400 -9.29 -4.67 -32.28
CA GLY A 400 -10.38 -4.61 -31.29
C GLY A 400 -10.04 -5.26 -29.94
N TYR A 401 -8.96 -6.06 -29.85
CA TYR A 401 -8.46 -6.61 -28.58
C TYR A 401 -8.11 -5.56 -27.54
N TRP A 402 -7.92 -4.30 -27.92
CA TRP A 402 -7.74 -3.21 -26.97
C TRP A 402 -8.97 -2.93 -26.11
N LEU A 403 -10.16 -3.31 -26.57
CA LEU A 403 -11.40 -3.14 -25.82
C LEU A 403 -11.42 -4.01 -24.55
N PRO A 404 -11.33 -5.37 -24.61
CA PRO A 404 -11.27 -6.21 -23.42
C PRO A 404 -10.01 -5.95 -22.59
N PHE A 405 -8.88 -5.61 -23.20
CA PHE A 405 -7.67 -5.20 -22.51
C PHE A 405 -7.91 -3.97 -21.61
N THR A 406 -8.61 -2.96 -22.12
CA THR A 406 -8.94 -1.76 -21.34
C THR A 406 -9.89 -2.08 -20.21
N VAL A 407 -10.95 -2.87 -20.46
CA VAL A 407 -11.90 -3.30 -19.43
C VAL A 407 -11.19 -3.91 -18.22
N ILE A 408 -10.28 -4.84 -18.46
CA ILE A 408 -9.58 -5.57 -17.40
C ILE A 408 -8.65 -4.65 -16.60
N ILE A 409 -7.96 -3.74 -17.27
CA ILE A 409 -7.02 -2.84 -16.61
C ILE A 409 -7.76 -1.84 -15.73
N VAL A 410 -8.87 -1.26 -16.20
CA VAL A 410 -9.55 -0.17 -15.48
C VAL A 410 -10.53 -0.69 -14.44
N LEU A 411 -11.13 -1.87 -14.63
CA LEU A 411 -12.07 -2.44 -13.68
C LEU A 411 -11.39 -2.73 -12.34
N GLN A 412 -11.98 -2.25 -11.27
CA GLN A 412 -11.47 -2.41 -9.89
C GLN A 412 -12.53 -3.08 -9.00
N PRO A 413 -12.14 -3.66 -7.84
CA PRO A 413 -13.09 -4.24 -6.90
C PRO A 413 -14.14 -3.24 -6.42
N TYR A 414 -13.78 -1.97 -6.27
CA TYR A 414 -14.66 -0.89 -5.83
C TYR A 414 -15.05 0.02 -6.98
N PHE A 415 -16.30 0.46 -6.99
CA PHE A 415 -16.85 1.28 -8.09
C PHE A 415 -16.16 2.63 -8.24
N GLY A 416 -15.95 3.37 -7.14
CA GLY A 416 -15.23 4.65 -7.17
C GLY A 416 -13.82 4.57 -7.75
N ALA A 417 -13.09 3.49 -7.40
CA ALA A 417 -11.77 3.24 -7.96
C ALA A 417 -11.80 2.93 -9.46
N THR A 418 -12.87 2.26 -9.95
CA THR A 418 -13.08 2.00 -11.38
C THR A 418 -13.26 3.30 -12.14
N ILE A 419 -14.13 4.21 -11.68
CA ILE A 419 -14.35 5.51 -12.33
C ILE A 419 -13.06 6.29 -12.43
N LYS A 420 -12.34 6.45 -11.30
CA LYS A 420 -11.09 7.20 -11.28
C LYS A 420 -10.07 6.63 -12.27
N LYS A 421 -9.88 5.32 -12.26
CA LYS A 421 -8.92 4.65 -13.14
C LYS A 421 -9.32 4.70 -14.60
N SER A 422 -10.62 4.68 -14.89
CA SER A 422 -11.18 4.87 -16.25
C SER A 422 -10.87 6.26 -16.78
N ILE A 423 -11.12 7.30 -15.99
CA ILE A 423 -10.83 8.69 -16.37
C ILE A 423 -9.33 8.89 -16.59
N ASP A 424 -8.51 8.42 -15.64
CA ASP A 424 -7.04 8.47 -15.74
C ASP A 424 -6.54 7.77 -17.02
N ARG A 425 -7.15 6.63 -17.40
CA ARG A 425 -6.80 5.89 -18.62
C ARG A 425 -7.16 6.65 -19.88
N ILE A 426 -8.37 7.20 -19.94
CA ILE A 426 -8.82 7.99 -21.10
C ILE A 426 -7.91 9.20 -21.30
N ILE A 427 -7.70 10.00 -20.25
CA ILE A 427 -6.85 11.20 -20.32
C ILE A 427 -5.43 10.83 -20.76
N GLY A 428 -4.83 9.81 -20.13
CA GLY A 428 -3.48 9.37 -20.47
C GLY A 428 -3.37 8.84 -21.90
N THR A 429 -4.36 8.05 -22.37
CA THR A 429 -4.35 7.50 -23.72
C THR A 429 -4.53 8.58 -24.78
N VAL A 430 -5.47 9.50 -24.60
CA VAL A 430 -5.72 10.58 -25.58
C VAL A 430 -4.49 11.51 -25.64
N ALA A 431 -4.00 11.98 -24.51
CA ALA A 431 -2.83 12.85 -24.46
C ALA A 431 -1.57 12.15 -25.00
N GLY A 432 -1.37 10.87 -24.63
CA GLY A 432 -0.24 10.07 -25.11
C GLY A 432 -0.31 9.78 -26.61
N GLY A 433 -1.51 9.57 -27.16
CA GLY A 433 -1.74 9.40 -28.60
C GLY A 433 -1.42 10.67 -29.39
N LEU A 434 -1.86 11.84 -28.88
CA LEU A 434 -1.55 13.12 -29.52
C LEU A 434 -0.05 13.41 -29.52
N VAL A 435 0.63 13.26 -28.40
CA VAL A 435 2.08 13.49 -28.29
C VAL A 435 2.85 12.42 -29.06
N GLY A 436 2.48 11.14 -28.97
CA GLY A 436 3.09 10.06 -29.75
C GLY A 436 2.96 10.31 -31.25
N GLY A 437 1.79 10.70 -31.73
CA GLY A 437 1.56 11.07 -33.13
C GLY A 437 2.37 12.28 -33.61
N LEU A 438 2.72 13.21 -32.71
CA LEU A 438 3.64 14.31 -33.01
C LEU A 438 5.10 13.82 -33.06
N LEU A 439 5.50 12.94 -32.13
CA LEU A 439 6.87 12.41 -32.06
C LEU A 439 7.24 11.60 -33.31
N ILE A 440 6.31 10.85 -33.90
CA ILE A 440 6.53 10.08 -35.12
C ILE A 440 6.84 10.99 -36.32
N ARG A 441 6.23 12.18 -36.39
CA ARG A 441 6.46 13.14 -37.48
C ARG A 441 7.81 13.84 -37.40
N LEU A 442 8.53 13.70 -36.30
CA LEU A 442 9.89 14.24 -36.21
C LEU A 442 10.80 13.43 -37.14
N PRO A 443 11.63 14.09 -37.93
CA PRO A 443 12.59 13.42 -38.81
C PRO A 443 13.77 12.83 -37.99
N ALA A 444 13.43 11.91 -37.09
CA ALA A 444 14.36 11.25 -36.19
C ALA A 444 14.79 9.90 -36.82
N GLY A 445 16.08 9.62 -36.84
CA GLY A 445 16.57 8.31 -37.25
C GLY A 445 16.07 7.19 -36.33
N LEU A 446 16.11 5.95 -36.81
CA LEU A 446 15.63 4.77 -36.10
C LEU A 446 16.16 4.67 -34.65
N TYR A 447 17.46 4.90 -34.45
CA TYR A 447 18.07 4.89 -33.10
C TYR A 447 17.52 5.95 -32.16
N ALA A 448 17.12 7.12 -32.67
CA ALA A 448 16.50 8.15 -31.83
C ALA A 448 15.10 7.73 -31.37
N LYS A 449 14.31 7.06 -32.22
CA LYS A 449 13.01 6.49 -31.87
C LYS A 449 13.14 5.39 -30.81
N GLU A 450 14.15 4.53 -30.89
CA GLU A 450 14.45 3.51 -29.88
C GLU A 450 14.81 4.13 -28.51
N ILE A 451 15.63 5.18 -28.51
CA ILE A 451 15.96 5.91 -27.26
C ILE A 451 14.69 6.53 -26.66
N MET A 452 13.82 7.12 -27.48
CA MET A 452 12.54 7.66 -27.00
C MET A 452 11.64 6.55 -26.43
N LEU A 453 11.59 5.40 -27.07
CA LEU A 453 10.88 4.21 -26.60
C LEU A 453 11.41 3.76 -25.22
N PHE A 454 12.74 3.63 -25.09
CA PHE A 454 13.37 3.28 -23.82
C PHE A 454 13.04 4.27 -22.69
N ILE A 455 13.16 5.58 -22.97
CA ILE A 455 12.83 6.63 -22.01
C ILE A 455 11.35 6.54 -21.60
N SER A 456 10.47 6.31 -22.57
CA SER A 456 9.02 6.15 -22.30
C SER A 456 8.74 4.96 -21.42
N PHE A 457 9.40 3.82 -21.62
CA PHE A 457 9.29 2.65 -20.73
C PHE A 457 9.80 2.95 -19.32
N VAL A 458 10.93 3.64 -19.18
CA VAL A 458 11.46 4.02 -17.86
C VAL A 458 10.50 4.91 -17.11
N LEU A 459 9.93 5.92 -17.79
CA LEU A 459 8.98 6.85 -17.21
C LEU A 459 7.63 6.16 -16.89
N MET A 460 7.15 5.27 -17.76
CA MET A 460 6.00 4.42 -17.51
C MET A 460 6.15 3.65 -16.19
N VAL A 461 7.27 2.91 -16.03
CA VAL A 461 7.55 2.11 -14.83
C VAL A 461 7.65 2.99 -13.58
N TYR A 462 8.25 4.17 -13.69
CA TYR A 462 8.36 5.11 -12.58
C TYR A 462 7.00 5.65 -12.12
N PHE A 463 6.11 6.00 -13.06
CA PHE A 463 4.84 6.63 -12.74
C PHE A 463 3.69 5.66 -12.45
N ILE A 464 3.77 4.37 -12.84
CA ILE A 464 2.67 3.40 -12.71
C ILE A 464 2.16 3.25 -11.28
N ARG A 465 3.04 3.45 -10.28
CA ARG A 465 2.68 3.42 -8.85
C ARG A 465 2.40 4.79 -8.25
N LYS A 466 2.76 5.88 -8.93
CA LYS A 466 2.62 7.24 -8.41
C LYS A 466 1.40 7.96 -8.95
N LYS A 467 1.26 7.99 -10.28
CA LYS A 467 0.18 8.69 -10.99
C LYS A 467 -0.19 7.88 -12.23
N TYR A 468 -1.27 7.10 -12.14
CA TYR A 468 -1.67 6.20 -13.21
C TYR A 468 -1.98 6.90 -14.55
N ALA A 469 -2.55 8.12 -14.55
CA ALA A 469 -2.78 8.89 -15.77
C ALA A 469 -1.48 9.17 -16.55
N VAL A 470 -0.39 9.52 -15.81
CA VAL A 470 0.93 9.76 -16.42
C VAL A 470 1.54 8.45 -16.94
N ALA A 471 1.36 7.35 -16.21
CA ALA A 471 1.79 6.05 -16.70
C ALA A 471 1.03 5.64 -17.97
N ALA A 472 -0.29 5.85 -18.04
CA ALA A 472 -1.10 5.58 -19.21
C ALA A 472 -0.68 6.42 -20.42
N PHE A 473 -0.25 7.66 -20.20
CA PHE A 473 0.32 8.54 -21.23
C PHE A 473 1.60 7.92 -21.83
N PHE A 474 2.56 7.50 -21.00
CA PHE A 474 3.80 6.88 -21.49
C PHE A 474 3.56 5.48 -22.08
N ILE A 475 2.61 4.68 -21.56
CA ILE A 475 2.19 3.41 -22.18
C ILE A 475 1.75 3.65 -23.62
N THR A 476 0.96 4.71 -23.84
CA THR A 476 0.44 5.00 -25.18
C THR A 476 1.55 5.50 -26.11
N ILE A 477 2.43 6.37 -25.64
CA ILE A 477 3.60 6.81 -26.43
C ILE A 477 4.48 5.59 -26.80
N SER A 478 4.77 4.70 -25.84
CA SER A 478 5.58 3.50 -26.10
C SER A 478 4.95 2.61 -27.16
N LEU A 479 3.63 2.40 -27.10
CA LEU A 479 2.92 1.64 -28.13
C LEU A 479 2.95 2.29 -29.50
N VAL A 480 2.73 3.60 -29.57
CA VAL A 480 2.76 4.35 -30.82
C VAL A 480 4.15 4.30 -31.45
N LEU A 481 5.21 4.50 -30.67
CA LEU A 481 6.59 4.38 -31.15
C LEU A 481 6.94 2.96 -31.56
N LEU A 482 6.49 1.92 -30.86
CA LEU A 482 6.72 0.53 -31.20
C LEU A 482 6.10 0.16 -32.55
N PHE A 483 4.84 0.53 -32.77
CA PHE A 483 4.17 0.29 -34.06
C PHE A 483 4.78 1.08 -35.21
N ASP A 484 5.29 2.28 -34.97
CA ASP A 484 5.97 3.09 -35.99
C ASP A 484 7.33 2.47 -36.39
N VAL A 485 7.95 1.74 -35.49
CA VAL A 485 9.20 1.00 -35.77
C VAL A 485 8.93 -0.32 -36.51
N GLU A 486 7.80 -0.99 -36.24
CA GLU A 486 7.42 -2.26 -36.86
C GLU A 486 6.83 -2.10 -38.28
N GLU A 487 5.93 -1.16 -38.44
CA GLU A 487 5.20 -0.91 -39.70
C GLU A 487 4.92 0.58 -39.79
N ASP A 488 5.14 1.22 -40.92
CA ASP A 488 4.80 2.64 -41.13
C ASP A 488 3.40 2.94 -40.55
N LEU A 489 3.36 3.62 -39.41
CA LEU A 489 2.18 3.70 -38.57
C LEU A 489 1.03 4.44 -39.25
N ASN A 490 -0.06 3.76 -39.51
CA ASN A 490 -1.28 4.40 -39.96
C ASN A 490 -1.88 5.27 -38.82
N PRO A 491 -2.02 6.61 -39.00
CA PRO A 491 -2.60 7.48 -37.97
C PRO A 491 -3.96 7.02 -37.43
N MET A 492 -4.71 6.24 -38.22
CA MET A 492 -5.99 5.65 -37.83
C MET A 492 -5.88 4.72 -36.62
N LEU A 493 -4.72 4.07 -36.46
CA LEU A 493 -4.45 3.19 -35.32
C LEU A 493 -4.50 3.94 -33.96
N ILE A 494 -4.03 5.19 -33.91
CA ILE A 494 -4.09 6.05 -32.72
C ILE A 494 -5.55 6.36 -32.38
N ILE A 495 -6.38 6.63 -33.38
CA ILE A 495 -7.80 6.89 -33.22
C ILE A 495 -8.53 5.64 -32.71
N PHE A 496 -8.29 4.47 -33.32
CA PHE A 496 -8.86 3.21 -32.85
C PHE A 496 -8.45 2.88 -31.41
N ARG A 497 -7.20 3.18 -31.03
CA ARG A 497 -6.73 3.04 -29.67
C ARG A 497 -7.49 3.92 -28.68
N ALA A 498 -7.72 5.19 -29.04
CA ALA A 498 -8.46 6.12 -28.20
C ALA A 498 -9.94 5.68 -28.07
N LEU A 499 -10.59 5.34 -29.18
CA LEU A 499 -11.99 4.89 -29.19
C LEU A 499 -12.17 3.58 -28.41
N SER A 500 -11.31 2.58 -28.61
CA SER A 500 -11.33 1.32 -27.87
C SER A 500 -11.10 1.54 -26.36
N THR A 501 -10.27 2.53 -26.00
CA THR A 501 -10.06 2.90 -24.60
C THR A 501 -11.29 3.54 -23.99
N ILE A 502 -11.94 4.46 -24.69
CA ILE A 502 -13.19 5.11 -24.24
C ILE A 502 -14.31 4.07 -24.12
N ALA A 503 -14.52 3.25 -25.15
CA ALA A 503 -15.54 2.20 -25.13
C ALA A 503 -15.29 1.15 -24.03
N GLY A 504 -14.04 0.70 -23.86
CA GLY A 504 -13.67 -0.23 -22.80
C GLY A 504 -13.84 0.36 -21.40
N ALA A 505 -13.51 1.63 -21.22
CA ALA A 505 -13.71 2.34 -19.96
C ALA A 505 -15.22 2.51 -19.64
N ALA A 506 -16.03 2.87 -20.66
CA ALA A 506 -17.48 2.95 -20.52
C ALA A 506 -18.09 1.59 -20.14
N LEU A 507 -17.69 0.51 -20.81
CA LEU A 507 -18.14 -0.84 -20.50
C LEU A 507 -17.71 -1.26 -19.08
N ALA A 508 -16.50 -0.94 -18.65
CA ALA A 508 -16.03 -1.22 -17.28
C ALA A 508 -16.83 -0.44 -16.22
N ILE A 509 -17.18 0.82 -16.49
CA ILE A 509 -18.03 1.62 -15.60
C ILE A 509 -19.45 1.02 -15.55
N LEU A 510 -20.05 0.68 -16.69
CA LEU A 510 -21.37 0.04 -16.76
C LEU A 510 -21.38 -1.30 -16.03
N ALA A 511 -20.37 -2.15 -16.25
CA ALA A 511 -20.23 -3.42 -15.53
C ALA A 511 -20.02 -3.21 -14.02
N GLY A 512 -19.24 -2.21 -13.64
CA GLY A 512 -19.01 -1.83 -12.25
C GLY A 512 -20.27 -1.36 -11.54
N PHE A 513 -21.18 -0.71 -12.27
CA PHE A 513 -22.46 -0.22 -11.77
C PHE A 513 -23.53 -1.33 -11.74
N ALA A 514 -23.67 -2.10 -12.83
CA ALA A 514 -24.77 -3.05 -13.02
C ALA A 514 -24.51 -4.44 -12.42
N LEU A 515 -23.26 -4.92 -12.49
CA LEU A 515 -22.91 -6.28 -12.10
C LEU A 515 -22.36 -6.31 -10.67
N LEU A 516 -23.17 -6.74 -9.70
CA LEU A 516 -22.79 -6.93 -8.30
C LEU A 516 -21.97 -5.73 -7.74
N PRO A 517 -22.52 -4.50 -7.76
CA PRO A 517 -21.77 -3.32 -7.39
C PRO A 517 -21.29 -3.37 -5.93
N ASN A 518 -20.02 -3.02 -5.72
CA ASN A 518 -19.44 -2.87 -4.40
C ASN A 518 -19.29 -1.39 -4.10
N TRP A 519 -20.31 -0.84 -3.43
CA TRP A 519 -20.34 0.53 -2.96
C TRP A 519 -19.67 0.62 -1.60
N ASP A 520 -18.70 1.51 -1.43
CA ASP A 520 -18.10 1.77 -0.12
C ASP A 520 -19.11 2.33 0.88
N ARG A 521 -20.20 2.94 0.42
CA ARG A 521 -21.35 3.34 1.24
C ARG A 521 -21.86 2.19 2.11
N LYS A 522 -21.85 0.95 1.60
CA LYS A 522 -22.28 -0.25 2.37
C LYS A 522 -21.16 -0.75 3.31
N TRP A 523 -19.91 -0.61 2.90
CA TRP A 523 -18.77 -1.19 3.62
C TRP A 523 -18.16 -0.23 4.65
N LEU A 524 -18.30 1.08 4.46
CA LEU A 524 -17.76 2.07 5.38
C LEU A 524 -18.28 1.90 6.83
N PRO A 525 -19.58 1.72 7.08
CA PRO A 525 -20.07 1.43 8.42
C PRO A 525 -19.45 0.16 9.02
N VAL A 526 -19.30 -0.90 8.23
CA VAL A 526 -18.71 -2.18 8.67
C VAL A 526 -17.24 -2.00 9.04
N HIS A 527 -16.44 -1.35 8.20
CA HIS A 527 -15.04 -1.09 8.50
C HIS A 527 -14.84 -0.15 9.68
N LEU A 528 -15.72 0.85 9.82
CA LEU A 528 -15.69 1.77 10.94
C LEU A 528 -16.06 1.04 12.26
N SER A 529 -17.10 0.23 12.24
CA SER A 529 -17.51 -0.59 13.39
C SER A 529 -16.41 -1.56 13.81
N ALA A 530 -15.76 -2.22 12.85
CA ALA A 530 -14.61 -3.09 13.12
C ALA A 530 -13.44 -2.33 13.75
N ALA A 531 -13.13 -1.12 13.24
CA ALA A 531 -12.06 -0.29 13.76
C ALA A 531 -12.32 0.18 15.21
N ILE A 532 -13.54 0.60 15.51
CA ILE A 532 -13.94 1.01 16.87
C ILE A 532 -13.91 -0.18 17.83
N ASN A 533 -14.42 -1.34 17.40
CA ASN A 533 -14.38 -2.56 18.21
C ASN A 533 -12.93 -3.02 18.49
N CYS A 534 -12.02 -2.89 17.53
CA CYS A 534 -10.59 -3.18 17.75
C CYS A 534 -9.97 -2.21 18.77
N ASN A 535 -10.36 -0.93 18.79
CA ASN A 535 -9.93 0.02 19.80
C ASN A 535 -10.46 -0.33 21.19
N TYR A 536 -11.71 -0.81 21.29
CA TYR A 536 -12.27 -1.33 22.53
C TYR A 536 -11.43 -2.49 23.08
N HIS A 537 -11.10 -3.48 22.26
CA HIS A 537 -10.25 -4.58 22.68
C HIS A 537 -8.83 -4.14 23.03
N TYR A 538 -8.30 -3.13 22.35
CA TYR A 538 -6.99 -2.56 22.66
C TYR A 538 -7.03 -1.82 24.01
N PHE A 539 -8.09 -1.08 24.32
CA PHE A 539 -8.33 -0.46 25.61
C PHE A 539 -8.37 -1.51 26.73
N LEU A 540 -9.16 -2.58 26.55
CA LEU A 540 -9.23 -3.68 27.52
C LEU A 540 -7.87 -4.34 27.76
N ALA A 541 -7.10 -4.56 26.68
CA ALA A 541 -5.76 -5.13 26.78
C ALA A 541 -4.78 -4.20 27.50
N THR A 542 -4.92 -2.89 27.33
CA THR A 542 -4.05 -1.89 27.95
C THR A 542 -4.27 -1.79 29.45
N PHE A 543 -5.53 -1.77 29.91
CA PHE A 543 -5.84 -1.49 31.32
C PHE A 543 -6.15 -2.72 32.17
N PHE A 544 -6.67 -3.80 31.58
CA PHE A 544 -7.23 -4.94 32.33
C PHE A 544 -6.58 -6.31 32.05
N SER A 545 -5.71 -6.47 31.02
CA SER A 545 -5.16 -7.77 30.67
C SER A 545 -4.05 -8.24 31.64
N PRO A 546 -4.08 -9.50 32.12
CA PRO A 546 -3.11 -10.00 33.10
C PRO A 546 -1.72 -10.32 32.51
N LYS A 547 -1.55 -10.39 31.19
CA LYS A 547 -0.27 -10.74 30.52
C LYS A 547 0.10 -9.74 29.42
N PRO A 548 1.36 -9.29 29.31
CA PRO A 548 1.78 -8.33 28.28
C PRO A 548 1.85 -8.93 26.87
N ILE A 549 1.56 -10.22 26.71
CA ILE A 549 1.82 -10.97 25.48
C ILE A 549 0.91 -10.60 24.30
N ASN A 550 -0.29 -10.09 24.55
CA ASN A 550 -1.30 -9.86 23.50
C ASN A 550 -1.49 -8.39 23.09
N TRP A 551 -0.92 -7.42 23.81
CA TRP A 551 -1.18 -6.00 23.50
C TRP A 551 -0.66 -5.57 22.12
N THR A 552 0.52 -6.06 21.69
CA THR A 552 1.09 -5.78 20.36
C THR A 552 0.14 -6.23 19.25
N ARG A 553 -0.56 -7.35 19.46
CA ARG A 553 -1.57 -7.85 18.52
C ARG A 553 -2.79 -6.93 18.48
N HIS A 554 -3.30 -6.50 19.65
CA HIS A 554 -4.45 -5.60 19.74
C HIS A 554 -4.14 -4.23 19.16
N LYS A 555 -2.96 -3.67 19.47
CA LYS A 555 -2.44 -2.44 18.85
C LYS A 555 -2.45 -2.53 17.34
N ARG A 556 -1.85 -3.59 16.78
CA ARG A 556 -1.77 -3.79 15.34
C ARG A 556 -3.14 -3.93 14.70
N ASN A 557 -4.04 -4.68 15.32
CA ASN A 557 -5.39 -4.85 14.83
C ASN A 557 -6.14 -3.51 14.81
N ALA A 558 -6.02 -2.70 15.86
CA ALA A 558 -6.61 -1.37 15.93
C ALA A 558 -6.05 -0.45 14.83
N GLU A 559 -4.73 -0.41 14.65
CA GLU A 559 -4.07 0.40 13.62
C GLU A 559 -4.43 -0.04 12.21
N SER A 560 -4.46 -1.36 11.94
CA SER A 560 -4.84 -1.91 10.64
C SER A 560 -6.30 -1.63 10.29
N ASN A 561 -7.22 -1.82 11.23
CA ASN A 561 -8.64 -1.54 10.99
C ASN A 561 -8.93 -0.04 10.86
N ASN A 562 -8.17 0.83 11.53
CA ASN A 562 -8.22 2.27 11.28
C ASN A 562 -7.81 2.61 9.84
N SER A 563 -6.74 1.99 9.33
CA SER A 563 -6.33 2.16 7.93
C SER A 563 -7.42 1.69 6.97
N ASN A 564 -8.05 0.54 7.24
CA ASN A 564 -9.15 0.01 6.43
C ASN A 564 -10.37 0.95 6.42
N ALA A 565 -10.75 1.48 7.58
CA ALA A 565 -11.85 2.43 7.71
C ALA A 565 -11.56 3.73 6.95
N PHE A 566 -10.34 4.24 7.03
CA PHE A 566 -9.93 5.43 6.29
C PHE A 566 -9.86 5.20 4.78
N ASP A 567 -9.30 4.07 4.34
CA ASP A 567 -9.24 3.71 2.92
C ASP A 567 -10.68 3.56 2.34
N SER A 568 -11.61 2.96 3.12
CA SER A 568 -13.03 2.88 2.76
C SER A 568 -13.66 4.28 2.69
N PHE A 569 -13.42 5.14 3.68
CA PHE A 569 -13.87 6.54 3.65
C PHE A 569 -13.32 7.30 2.44
N SER A 570 -12.05 7.13 2.12
CA SER A 570 -11.41 7.78 0.97
C SER A 570 -12.04 7.35 -0.37
N ARG A 571 -12.43 6.07 -0.50
CA ARG A 571 -13.14 5.55 -1.68
C ARG A 571 -14.61 6.02 -1.72
N TYR A 572 -15.29 6.05 -0.55
CA TYR A 572 -16.63 6.61 -0.43
C TYR A 572 -16.70 8.06 -0.93
N MET A 573 -15.67 8.88 -0.63
CA MET A 573 -15.56 10.25 -1.13
C MET A 573 -15.38 10.36 -2.64
N GLN A 574 -14.97 9.28 -3.32
CA GLN A 574 -14.81 9.22 -4.77
C GLN A 574 -16.08 8.70 -5.48
N GLU A 575 -17.06 8.20 -4.73
CA GLU A 575 -18.34 7.78 -5.30
C GLU A 575 -19.17 8.97 -5.79
N PRO A 576 -19.89 8.84 -6.92
CA PRO A 576 -20.81 9.86 -7.39
C PRO A 576 -22.03 9.91 -6.48
N THR A 577 -21.99 10.79 -5.47
CA THR A 577 -23.12 10.97 -4.54
C THR A 577 -23.88 12.25 -4.88
N LEU A 578 -25.21 12.14 -5.00
CA LEU A 578 -26.10 13.27 -5.26
C LEU A 578 -26.20 14.25 -4.05
N LYS A 579 -25.71 13.86 -2.85
CA LYS A 579 -25.75 14.69 -1.63
C LYS A 579 -24.37 14.73 -0.95
N LYS A 580 -23.58 15.75 -1.25
CA LYS A 580 -22.28 15.98 -0.60
C LYS A 580 -22.31 16.28 0.91
N LYS A 581 -23.47 16.55 1.51
CA LYS A 581 -23.59 16.93 2.94
C LYS A 581 -23.39 15.78 3.93
N SER A 582 -23.38 14.54 3.49
CA SER A 582 -23.45 13.34 4.37
C SER A 582 -22.10 12.74 4.75
N TYR A 583 -20.95 13.33 4.40
CA TYR A 583 -19.63 12.75 4.70
C TYR A 583 -19.01 13.23 6.02
N ILE A 584 -19.47 14.38 6.54
CA ILE A 584 -18.88 15.01 7.74
C ILE A 584 -18.98 14.10 8.96
N PRO A 585 -20.10 13.46 9.28
CA PRO A 585 -20.20 12.57 10.43
C PRO A 585 -19.23 11.38 10.34
N TYR A 586 -19.12 10.74 9.17
CA TYR A 586 -18.16 9.64 8.98
C TYR A 586 -16.71 10.09 9.14
N TYR A 587 -16.37 11.28 8.62
CA TYR A 587 -15.03 11.84 8.81
C TYR A 587 -14.72 12.07 10.29
N GLN A 588 -15.67 12.63 11.04
CA GLN A 588 -15.51 12.87 12.48
C GLN A 588 -15.33 11.55 13.23
N LEU A 589 -16.13 10.52 12.94
CA LEU A 589 -16.00 9.20 13.56
C LEU A 589 -14.63 8.57 13.29
N VAL A 590 -14.15 8.61 12.04
CA VAL A 590 -12.81 8.11 11.68
C VAL A 590 -11.74 8.90 12.43
N ALA A 591 -11.83 10.22 12.47
CA ALA A 591 -10.85 11.08 13.14
C ALA A 591 -10.77 10.81 14.65
N HIS A 592 -11.93 10.76 15.34
CA HIS A 592 -11.99 10.44 16.78
C HIS A 592 -11.44 9.05 17.08
N ASN A 593 -11.79 8.05 16.25
CA ASN A 593 -11.32 6.68 16.45
C ASN A 593 -9.79 6.57 16.31
N VAL A 594 -9.18 7.32 15.39
CA VAL A 594 -7.72 7.40 15.25
C VAL A 594 -7.08 8.07 16.45
N ARG A 595 -7.65 9.18 16.98
CA ARG A 595 -7.13 9.85 18.19
C ARG A 595 -7.20 8.95 19.42
N ILE A 596 -8.26 8.14 19.54
CA ILE A 596 -8.38 7.11 20.59
C ILE A 596 -7.21 6.11 20.49
N THR A 597 -6.90 5.61 19.28
CA THR A 597 -5.75 4.70 19.08
C THR A 597 -4.43 5.36 19.46
N ARG A 598 -4.25 6.65 19.13
CA ARG A 598 -3.02 7.40 19.50
C ARG A 598 -2.90 7.54 21.01
N GLY A 599 -3.98 7.95 21.70
CA GLY A 599 -4.00 8.05 23.15
C GLY A 599 -3.63 6.75 23.83
N LEU A 600 -4.16 5.61 23.37
CA LEU A 600 -3.81 4.28 23.86
C LEU A 600 -2.34 3.92 23.58
N ASN A 601 -1.82 4.26 22.38
CA ASN A 601 -0.42 4.06 22.05
C ASN A 601 0.52 4.85 22.96
N ASN A 602 0.17 6.09 23.32
CA ASN A 602 0.99 6.94 24.18
C ASN A 602 1.00 6.45 25.62
N ILE A 603 -0.15 6.03 26.16
CA ILE A 603 -0.24 5.39 27.48
C ILE A 603 0.65 4.14 27.53
N HIS A 604 0.60 3.36 26.47
CA HIS A 604 1.40 2.13 26.39
C HIS A 604 2.91 2.40 26.24
N LEU A 605 3.30 3.36 25.41
CA LEU A 605 4.70 3.74 25.20
C LEU A 605 5.38 4.15 26.52
N GLU A 606 4.62 4.80 27.41
CA GLU A 606 5.11 5.20 28.71
C GLU A 606 5.23 4.01 29.66
N ASN A 607 4.34 3.04 29.60
CA ASN A 607 4.45 1.78 30.37
C ASN A 607 5.68 0.96 29.99
N GLU A 608 6.07 0.89 28.71
CA GLU A 608 7.30 0.22 28.28
C GLU A 608 8.58 0.89 28.78
N SER A 609 8.54 2.18 29.09
CA SER A 609 9.70 2.93 29.59
C SER A 609 9.93 2.77 31.10
N ARG A 610 8.98 2.20 31.81
CA ARG A 610 9.11 1.93 33.26
C ARG A 610 9.96 0.69 33.50
N THR A 611 11.11 0.87 34.10
CA THR A 611 12.06 -0.20 34.53
C THR A 611 11.92 -0.59 35.99
N GLY A 612 10.81 -0.28 36.64
CA GLY A 612 10.61 -0.58 38.07
C GLY A 612 9.17 -0.96 38.41
N ASN A 613 9.01 -1.97 39.28
CA ASN A 613 7.75 -2.25 39.98
C ASN A 613 7.49 -1.12 40.97
N SER A 614 6.72 -0.13 40.58
CA SER A 614 6.18 0.82 41.56
C SER A 614 5.16 0.05 42.41
N ALA A 615 5.38 0.00 43.72
CA ALA A 615 4.46 -0.61 44.68
C ALA A 615 3.18 0.21 44.91
N ASP A 616 3.03 1.36 44.24
CA ASP A 616 1.92 2.25 44.40
C ASP A 616 0.64 1.67 43.79
N GLN A 617 -0.48 1.84 44.49
CA GLN A 617 -1.80 1.47 43.98
C GLN A 617 -2.42 2.62 43.16
N PRO A 618 -3.25 2.31 42.14
CA PRO A 618 -3.99 3.33 41.40
C PRO A 618 -4.87 4.19 42.32
N THR A 619 -4.90 5.50 42.08
CA THR A 619 -5.75 6.42 42.83
C THR A 619 -7.25 6.15 42.52
N LYS A 620 -8.14 6.53 43.43
CA LYS A 620 -9.58 6.41 43.22
C LYS A 620 -10.04 7.17 41.97
N GLU A 621 -9.49 8.35 41.74
CA GLU A 621 -9.77 9.18 40.55
C GLU A 621 -9.37 8.49 39.25
N GLN A 622 -8.18 7.84 39.22
CA GLN A 622 -7.73 7.06 38.07
C GLN A 622 -8.66 5.90 37.74
N GLN A 623 -9.07 5.17 38.78
CA GLN A 623 -10.01 4.04 38.63
C GLN A 623 -11.37 4.51 38.12
N GLU A 624 -11.89 5.64 38.59
CA GLU A 624 -13.15 6.22 38.17
C GLU A 624 -13.10 6.70 36.70
N THR A 625 -12.05 7.36 36.31
CA THR A 625 -11.85 7.81 34.90
C THR A 625 -11.76 6.63 33.93
N VAL A 626 -11.03 5.56 34.27
CA VAL A 626 -10.97 4.35 33.45
C VAL A 626 -12.35 3.66 33.37
N LYS A 627 -13.11 3.65 34.48
CA LYS A 627 -14.47 3.11 34.50
C LYS A 627 -15.41 3.93 33.60
N GLU A 628 -15.37 5.26 33.65
CA GLU A 628 -16.15 6.12 32.74
C GLU A 628 -15.82 5.86 31.27
N CYS A 629 -14.52 5.70 30.92
CA CYS A 629 -14.09 5.36 29.57
C CYS A 629 -14.66 4.02 29.13
N LEU A 630 -14.64 3.02 29.99
CA LEU A 630 -15.18 1.69 29.73
C LEU A 630 -16.70 1.72 29.52
N GLU A 631 -17.44 2.44 30.35
CA GLU A 631 -18.89 2.60 30.21
C GLU A 631 -19.22 3.29 28.87
N CYS A 632 -18.46 4.32 28.51
CA CYS A 632 -18.62 5.00 27.22
C CYS A 632 -18.34 4.05 26.03
N PHE A 633 -17.28 3.24 26.09
CA PHE A 633 -17.01 2.23 25.09
C PHE A 633 -18.13 1.18 25.00
N ASN A 634 -18.64 0.71 26.12
CA ASN A 634 -19.75 -0.26 26.14
C ASN A 634 -21.01 0.30 25.45
N LYS A 635 -21.34 1.58 25.67
CA LYS A 635 -22.43 2.26 24.98
C LYS A 635 -22.16 2.34 23.47
N ILE A 636 -20.96 2.77 23.07
CA ILE A 636 -20.57 2.84 21.67
C ILE A 636 -20.68 1.46 21.00
N VAL A 637 -20.13 0.41 21.63
CA VAL A 637 -20.15 -0.96 21.09
C VAL A 637 -21.57 -1.50 20.97
N SER A 638 -22.46 -1.15 21.92
CA SER A 638 -23.88 -1.53 21.83
C SER A 638 -24.61 -0.86 20.66
N GLU A 639 -24.29 0.41 20.37
CA GLU A 639 -24.82 1.15 19.22
C GLU A 639 -24.24 0.69 17.89
N LEU A 640 -22.99 0.19 17.86
CA LEU A 640 -22.38 -0.35 16.64
C LEU A 640 -23.14 -1.56 16.07
N LYS A 641 -23.85 -2.32 16.90
CA LYS A 641 -24.72 -3.43 16.44
C LYS A 641 -25.84 -2.94 15.52
N LEU A 642 -26.28 -1.69 15.70
CA LEU A 642 -27.29 -1.08 14.84
C LEU A 642 -26.70 -0.73 13.46
N LEU A 643 -25.40 -0.39 13.39
CA LEU A 643 -24.71 -0.08 12.13
C LEU A 643 -24.22 -1.33 11.38
N SER A 644 -23.89 -2.40 12.10
CA SER A 644 -23.36 -3.63 11.52
C SER A 644 -23.87 -4.84 12.37
N PRO A 645 -25.03 -5.41 12.03
CA PRO A 645 -25.60 -6.53 12.76
C PRO A 645 -24.72 -7.79 12.79
N ASP A 646 -23.93 -8.00 11.74
CA ASP A 646 -23.02 -9.15 11.57
C ASP A 646 -21.72 -9.01 12.39
N LEU A 647 -21.53 -7.90 13.10
CA LEU A 647 -20.34 -7.69 13.91
C LEU A 647 -20.42 -8.55 15.17
N GLU A 648 -19.58 -9.56 15.32
CA GLU A 648 -19.39 -10.30 16.56
C GLU A 648 -18.82 -9.36 17.63
N THR A 649 -19.70 -8.62 18.28
CA THR A 649 -19.35 -7.80 19.43
C THR A 649 -19.54 -8.63 20.69
N HIS A 650 -18.48 -9.15 21.23
CA HIS A 650 -18.47 -9.65 22.61
C HIS A 650 -18.36 -8.45 23.54
N VAL A 651 -19.52 -7.88 23.92
CA VAL A 651 -19.57 -6.99 25.07
C VAL A 651 -19.32 -7.88 26.29
N HIS A 652 -18.07 -7.92 26.71
CA HIS A 652 -17.75 -8.59 27.95
C HIS A 652 -18.24 -7.73 29.11
N ASN A 653 -19.21 -8.21 29.86
CA ASN A 653 -19.54 -7.72 31.19
C ASN A 653 -18.39 -7.98 32.20
N VAL A 654 -17.16 -7.77 31.74
CA VAL A 654 -15.93 -8.07 32.47
C VAL A 654 -15.61 -7.01 33.52
N ALA A 655 -16.41 -5.98 33.59
CA ALA A 655 -15.99 -4.73 34.21
C ALA A 655 -16.36 -4.55 35.68
N GLU A 656 -17.20 -5.35 36.27
CA GLU A 656 -17.61 -5.04 37.66
C GLU A 656 -16.55 -5.43 38.72
N ASN A 657 -15.54 -6.26 38.40
CA ASN A 657 -14.59 -6.76 39.39
C ASN A 657 -13.11 -6.70 39.01
N ARG A 658 -12.70 -5.95 37.96
CA ARG A 658 -11.27 -5.82 37.65
C ARG A 658 -10.74 -4.45 38.01
N ALA A 659 -9.91 -4.38 39.03
CA ALA A 659 -9.17 -3.17 39.39
C ALA A 659 -8.16 -2.79 38.26
N LEU A 660 -7.91 -1.50 38.13
CA LEU A 660 -6.85 -0.97 37.29
C LEU A 660 -5.53 -1.63 37.70
N ARG A 661 -4.75 -2.06 36.72
CA ARG A 661 -3.61 -2.94 36.96
C ARG A 661 -2.37 -2.24 37.50
N PHE A 662 -2.21 -0.96 37.23
CA PHE A 662 -1.05 -0.17 37.59
C PHE A 662 -1.44 1.29 37.82
N PRO A 663 -0.71 2.01 38.69
CA PRO A 663 -0.92 3.44 38.86
C PRO A 663 -0.48 4.17 37.58
N LEU A 664 -1.29 5.13 37.17
CA LEU A 664 -0.99 5.98 36.03
C LEU A 664 -0.05 7.11 36.46
N THR A 665 0.93 7.42 35.62
CA THR A 665 1.70 8.67 35.77
C THR A 665 0.79 9.86 35.50
N HIS A 666 1.23 11.05 35.92
CA HIS A 666 0.51 12.27 35.62
C HIS A 666 0.29 12.48 34.12
N HIS A 667 1.27 12.13 33.29
CA HIS A 667 1.13 12.17 31.83
C HIS A 667 0.14 11.15 31.28
N GLN A 668 0.16 9.94 31.82
CA GLN A 668 -0.82 8.93 31.41
C GLN A 668 -2.25 9.33 31.78
N GLN A 669 -2.41 10.02 32.93
CA GLN A 669 -3.69 10.58 33.35
C GLN A 669 -4.19 11.62 32.33
N LEU A 670 -3.32 12.52 31.86
CA LEU A 670 -3.68 13.49 30.83
C LEU A 670 -4.12 12.83 29.51
N TYR A 671 -3.41 11.77 29.08
CA TYR A 671 -3.84 11.01 27.90
C TYR A 671 -5.16 10.28 28.13
N LEU A 672 -5.41 9.78 29.34
CA LEU A 672 -6.67 9.16 29.69
C LEU A 672 -7.83 10.17 29.68
N ASP A 673 -7.60 11.39 30.18
CA ASP A 673 -8.58 12.46 30.15
C ASP A 673 -8.90 12.92 28.71
N LYS A 674 -7.88 13.05 27.86
CA LYS A 674 -8.07 13.27 26.41
C LYS A 674 -8.86 12.12 25.77
N LEU A 675 -8.52 10.87 26.08
CA LEU A 675 -9.22 9.68 25.61
C LEU A 675 -10.70 9.71 25.98
N ARG A 676 -11.02 10.09 27.24
CA ARG A 676 -12.40 10.25 27.73
C ARG A 676 -13.19 11.26 26.90
N LEU A 677 -12.57 12.41 26.57
CA LEU A 677 -13.21 13.45 25.75
C LEU A 677 -13.45 12.94 24.30
N GLU A 678 -12.48 12.27 23.71
CA GLU A 678 -12.59 11.70 22.36
C GLU A 678 -13.66 10.61 22.30
N LEU A 679 -13.79 9.78 23.35
CA LEU A 679 -14.85 8.77 23.45
C LEU A 679 -16.25 9.40 23.57
N LYS A 680 -16.39 10.44 24.38
CA LYS A 680 -17.67 11.18 24.49
C LYS A 680 -18.05 11.83 23.16
N ALA A 681 -17.11 12.41 22.45
CA ALA A 681 -17.31 12.98 21.11
C ALA A 681 -17.66 11.90 20.07
N LEU A 682 -16.95 10.77 20.09
CA LEU A 682 -17.23 9.63 19.21
C LEU A 682 -18.65 9.10 19.43
N HIS A 683 -19.05 8.90 20.70
CA HIS A 683 -20.39 8.43 21.06
C HIS A 683 -21.47 9.39 20.58
N LYS A 684 -21.31 10.69 20.83
CA LYS A 684 -22.25 11.71 20.35
C LYS A 684 -22.42 11.68 18.83
N ASN A 685 -21.29 11.69 18.09
CA ASN A 685 -21.33 11.68 16.63
C ASN A 685 -21.93 10.38 16.07
N LEU A 686 -21.69 9.25 16.74
CA LEU A 686 -22.29 7.96 16.38
C LEU A 686 -23.80 7.97 16.59
N HIS A 687 -24.25 8.44 17.77
CA HIS A 687 -25.65 8.58 18.09
C HIS A 687 -26.40 9.50 17.13
N ASP A 688 -25.83 10.66 16.81
CA ASP A 688 -26.37 11.60 15.82
C ASP A 688 -26.46 10.96 14.42
N LEU A 689 -25.44 10.20 13.99
CA LEU A 689 -25.45 9.47 12.72
C LEU A 689 -26.58 8.44 12.63
N ILE A 690 -26.80 7.68 13.72
CA ILE A 690 -27.84 6.65 13.79
C ILE A 690 -29.22 7.29 13.78
N ARG A 691 -29.41 8.41 14.52
CA ARG A 691 -30.68 9.11 14.61
C ARG A 691 -31.10 9.78 13.30
N ASP A 692 -30.15 10.41 12.61
CA ASP A 692 -30.44 11.23 11.40
C ASP A 692 -30.67 10.40 10.15
N ASP A 693 -30.34 9.12 10.12
CA ASP A 693 -30.56 8.27 8.94
C ASP A 693 -30.86 6.79 9.30
N PRO A 694 -32.01 6.49 9.94
CA PRO A 694 -32.40 5.13 10.29
C PRO A 694 -32.61 4.20 9.07
N THR A 695 -32.84 4.77 7.86
CA THR A 695 -33.06 4.01 6.63
C THR A 695 -31.75 3.50 5.98
N ARG A 696 -30.59 3.92 6.43
CA ARG A 696 -29.27 3.45 5.95
C ARG A 696 -28.79 2.21 6.69
N ILE A 697 -29.50 1.80 7.72
CA ILE A 697 -29.17 0.66 8.57
C ILE A 697 -29.73 -0.66 8.00
N GLN A 698 -30.66 -0.58 7.05
CA GLN A 698 -31.19 -1.71 6.25
C GLN A 698 -30.53 -1.78 4.86
#